data_718d836a8300477462755dfdbddd46a4
#
_entry.id   718d836a8300477462755dfdbddd46a4
#
_cell.length_a   1.000
_cell.length_b   1.000
_cell.length_c   1.000
_cell.angle_alpha   90.00
_cell.angle_beta   90.00
_cell.angle_gamma   90.00
#
_symmetry.space_group_name_H-M   'P 1'
#
loop_
_entity.id
_entity.type
_entity.pdbx_description
1 polymer ?
#
loop_
_entity_poly.entity_id
_entity_poly.type
_entity_poly.pdbx_seq_one_letter_code
_entity_poly.pdbx_strand_id
1 'polypeptide(L)'
;MRRLRSIIEDFARSQMEFENLIGQDDPPEVEDNSDGARGRSPSRTSSRMDDPDPEAEPTRMTDGRSFEEAERELFGDLGEDDEHEEPAERVLRSPEGPPRVYQPHGEPEEVNVLKLKPTQKSKKGRELNPKYFSNLEKEAFLESDMENWQKHLDHKAARVIPPDQAKDVPKELILPINSRFVRTNKGKKKGELKASSRLVVPGHLQDGLPQEEGGERTDAPTVPQLGLHMIMIIAASKNWRLRSFDVSSAFLRGDNMETEIYFRPPKEGLPGVPEGALIKAEKGIFGLRVAPRLWYTKAKSVLEDAGWRQLATLPSVFILRSTSEQRLIGLLVLHVDDALHAGQGKEYEDSMKTILNIFEIPDDKREEGNFSFLGRAITQQPDGSVHITMQNYLDDVQPIFVTKPRRADSQQAVTSSEKTELMSLVGQLAWVARETLPQIAFEVSDLQQRFNVATVAELIKANNVLRRAKKLVASNVLKFLPLDLQDVTFVSVTDASFAMQLGGASQMGLAVLMSTSKILEGIDTANLLEWSSKKIHRVVKSTLAAEAAAMSYGFDRTFFAREVFTEILFGRDRRWKDVPPSAPMAIQLTYESGFLDQNVAIGMATDCKSLYDVCIRPTSMPTEKRVTLDLLDVRHHLDQHPDHYQVRWIPTTAMLVDALTKHLPDQTVLENFMKENKYSLREDPRLEEARQKAREDRKNKRKTKKQT
;
A
#
# COMPACT_ATOMS: atom_id res chain seq x y z
N MET A 1 -17.98 33.31 11.87
CA MET A 1 -17.23 34.22 10.97
C MET A 1 -16.14 35.05 11.68
N ARG A 2 -16.44 35.97 12.61
CA ARG A 2 -15.38 36.78 13.29
C ARG A 2 -14.38 35.92 14.11
N ARG A 3 -14.83 34.90 14.80
CA ARG A 3 -13.96 34.03 15.62
C ARG A 3 -13.09 33.07 14.78
N LEU A 4 -13.60 32.62 13.63
CA LEU A 4 -12.83 31.81 12.67
C LEU A 4 -11.72 32.65 12.00
N ARG A 5 -12.03 33.91 11.68
CA ARG A 5 -11.05 34.85 11.16
C ARG A 5 -9.89 35.10 12.14
N SER A 6 -10.19 35.26 13.44
CA SER A 6 -9.19 35.39 14.48
C SER A 6 -8.26 34.17 14.59
N ILE A 7 -8.82 32.96 14.53
CA ILE A 7 -8.04 31.69 14.59
C ILE A 7 -7.14 31.55 13.36
N ILE A 8 -7.65 31.92 12.20
CA ILE A 8 -6.88 31.86 10.92
C ILE A 8 -5.77 32.94 10.91
N GLU A 9 -6.05 34.13 11.43
CA GLU A 9 -5.05 35.20 11.54
C GLU A 9 -3.95 34.85 12.56
N ASP A 10 -4.30 34.18 13.65
CA ASP A 10 -3.34 33.70 14.65
C ASP A 10 -2.49 32.54 14.13
N PHE A 11 -3.07 31.64 13.35
CA PHE A 11 -2.34 30.54 12.70
C PHE A 11 -1.40 31.04 11.61
N ALA A 12 -1.85 31.99 10.78
CA ALA A 12 -1.01 32.60 9.74
C ALA A 12 0.15 33.39 10.34
N ARG A 13 -0.07 34.05 11.48
CA ARG A 13 0.99 34.75 12.24
C ARG A 13 2.02 33.76 12.79
N SER A 14 1.57 32.65 13.36
CA SER A 14 2.44 31.59 13.88
C SER A 14 3.28 30.92 12.80
N GLN A 15 2.73 30.78 11.56
CA GLN A 15 3.51 30.26 10.44
C GLN A 15 4.56 31.28 9.93
N MET A 16 4.23 32.54 9.84
CA MET A 16 5.21 33.58 9.48
C MET A 16 6.33 33.72 10.51
N GLU A 17 6.02 33.56 11.81
CA GLU A 17 7.03 33.52 12.86
C GLU A 17 7.93 32.30 12.73
N PHE A 18 7.41 31.15 12.32
CA PHE A 18 8.16 29.91 12.10
C PHE A 18 9.04 29.99 10.84
N GLU A 19 8.57 30.59 9.74
CA GLU A 19 9.36 30.82 8.53
C GLU A 19 10.46 31.85 8.75
N ASN A 20 10.22 32.88 9.55
CA ASN A 20 11.25 33.85 9.95
C ASN A 20 12.31 33.25 10.90
N LEU A 21 11.99 32.20 11.63
CA LEU A 21 12.92 31.45 12.47
C LEU A 21 13.84 30.49 11.65
N ILE A 22 13.37 30.00 10.53
CA ILE A 22 14.13 29.12 9.63
C ILE A 22 15.04 29.92 8.66
N GLY A 23 14.73 31.19 8.43
CA GLY A 23 15.44 32.04 7.49
C GLY A 23 16.62 32.83 8.06
N GLN A 24 17.09 32.60 9.28
CA GLN A 24 18.16 33.33 9.95
C GLN A 24 19.34 32.45 10.39
N ASP A 25 19.84 31.56 9.55
CA ASP A 25 21.14 30.92 9.74
C ASP A 25 21.97 31.00 8.47
N ASP A 26 22.56 32.23 8.25
CA ASP A 26 23.77 32.40 7.45
C ASP A 26 24.99 32.30 8.39
N PRO A 27 26.03 31.55 8.02
CA PRO A 27 27.21 31.37 8.87
C PRO A 27 28.05 32.63 8.95
N PRO A 28 28.61 32.99 10.13
CA PRO A 28 29.43 34.21 10.27
C PRO A 28 30.81 34.04 9.63
N GLU A 29 31.16 35.02 8.84
CA GLU A 29 32.53 35.26 8.37
C GLU A 29 33.48 35.51 9.56
N VAL A 30 34.66 34.89 9.46
CA VAL A 30 35.76 35.06 10.41
C VAL A 30 36.51 36.32 10.07
N GLU A 31 36.43 37.34 10.89
CA GLU A 31 37.45 38.40 10.95
C GLU A 31 38.09 38.48 12.32
N ASP A 32 39.41 38.34 12.28
CA ASP A 32 40.38 38.50 13.34
C ASP A 32 40.54 39.98 13.74
N ASN A 33 40.38 40.30 15.03
CA ASN A 33 41.29 41.32 15.65
C ASN A 33 41.06 41.49 17.15
N SER A 34 42.19 41.55 17.78
CA SER A 34 42.59 41.73 19.14
C SER A 34 42.08 42.99 19.89
N ASP A 35 42.15 42.86 21.22
CA ASP A 35 42.39 43.86 22.29
C ASP A 35 41.22 44.37 23.15
N GLY A 36 41.43 44.17 24.45
CA GLY A 36 41.22 45.24 25.45
C GLY A 36 40.12 45.08 26.51
N ALA A 37 40.50 44.39 27.57
CA ALA A 37 40.39 44.81 29.00
C ALA A 37 39.07 45.27 29.69
N ARG A 38 38.82 44.62 30.80
CA ARG A 38 38.38 45.08 32.15
C ARG A 38 36.87 45.38 32.40
N GLY A 39 36.29 44.59 33.33
CA GLY A 39 35.79 45.23 34.55
C GLY A 39 34.52 44.64 35.18
N ARG A 40 34.68 43.82 36.19
CA ARG A 40 33.91 43.74 37.45
C ARG A 40 32.41 43.39 37.49
N SER A 41 32.22 42.23 38.17
CA SER A 41 31.04 41.84 38.99
C SER A 41 30.64 42.88 40.05
N PRO A 42 29.54 42.72 40.84
CA PRO A 42 29.22 41.54 41.62
C PRO A 42 27.73 41.24 41.94
N SER A 43 27.45 40.02 42.24
CA SER A 43 27.00 39.41 43.53
C SER A 43 25.54 39.11 43.79
N ARG A 44 25.37 37.84 44.23
CA ARG A 44 24.57 37.26 45.33
C ARG A 44 23.07 36.98 45.01
N THR A 45 22.50 35.82 45.35
CA THR A 45 22.74 34.76 46.35
C THR A 45 21.89 33.55 46.03
N SER A 46 22.44 32.38 46.07
CA SER A 46 22.22 31.13 46.80
C SER A 46 20.85 30.50 46.90
N SER A 47 20.74 29.26 46.42
CA SER A 47 20.58 28.08 47.28
C SER A 47 20.80 26.79 46.48
N ARG A 48 21.60 25.94 47.10
CA ARG A 48 21.99 24.59 46.68
C ARG A 48 20.79 23.63 46.67
N MET A 49 20.76 22.70 45.73
CA MET A 49 20.63 21.27 46.00
C MET A 49 21.11 20.46 44.78
N ASP A 50 22.14 19.72 45.05
CA ASP A 50 22.69 18.47 44.53
C ASP A 50 22.42 18.06 43.06
N ASP A 51 23.52 18.09 42.30
CA ASP A 51 23.76 17.31 41.08
C ASP A 51 24.07 15.84 41.43
N PRO A 52 23.68 14.90 40.57
CA PRO A 52 24.50 13.74 40.29
C PRO A 52 24.94 13.65 38.83
N ASP A 53 26.21 13.56 38.67
CA ASP A 53 27.09 12.85 37.74
C ASP A 53 26.68 12.73 36.24
N PRO A 54 27.51 13.24 35.31
CA PRO A 54 27.31 13.11 33.88
C PRO A 54 28.17 11.96 33.32
N GLU A 55 27.61 10.76 33.20
CA GLU A 55 28.09 9.73 32.28
C GLU A 55 26.98 8.67 32.07
N ALA A 56 26.04 8.96 31.16
CA ALA A 56 25.25 7.93 30.49
C ALA A 56 24.84 8.46 29.11
N GLU A 57 25.48 7.94 28.08
CA GLU A 57 25.10 8.16 26.69
C GLU A 57 23.65 7.76 26.46
N PRO A 58 22.84 8.57 25.74
CA PRO A 58 21.51 8.16 25.39
C PRO A 58 21.55 7.17 24.20
N THR A 59 21.20 5.95 24.49
CA THR A 59 20.88 4.93 23.49
C THR A 59 19.79 5.49 22.55
N ARG A 60 20.18 5.85 21.36
CA ARG A 60 19.27 6.17 20.26
C ARG A 60 18.48 4.91 19.88
N MET A 61 17.22 4.87 20.24
CA MET A 61 16.24 4.07 19.52
C MET A 61 15.66 4.95 18.41
N THR A 62 16.26 4.84 17.23
CA THR A 62 15.69 5.34 15.97
C THR A 62 15.26 4.14 15.17
N ASP A 63 14.01 3.77 15.25
CA ASP A 63 13.39 2.85 14.30
C ASP A 63 12.50 3.65 13.35
N GLY A 64 13.16 4.46 12.52
CA GLY A 64 12.59 5.11 11.36
C GLY A 64 13.08 4.43 10.10
N ARG A 65 12.66 3.17 9.87
CA ARG A 65 12.94 2.47 8.62
C ARG A 65 11.96 2.89 7.55
N SER A 66 12.48 3.22 6.36
CA SER A 66 11.67 3.52 5.18
C SER A 66 11.02 2.23 4.64
N PHE A 67 9.96 2.38 3.89
CA PHE A 67 9.31 1.26 3.18
C PHE A 67 10.30 0.46 2.30
N GLU A 68 11.30 1.14 1.74
CA GLU A 68 12.39 0.54 0.94
C GLU A 68 13.32 -0.35 1.76
N GLU A 69 13.55 -0.04 3.04
CA GLU A 69 14.34 -0.90 3.94
C GLU A 69 13.58 -2.17 4.32
N ALA A 70 12.26 -2.08 4.51
CA ALA A 70 11.41 -3.23 4.73
C ALA A 70 11.32 -4.13 3.47
N GLU A 71 11.37 -3.53 2.29
CA GLU A 71 11.38 -4.25 1.02
C GLU A 71 12.75 -4.93 0.76
N ARG A 72 13.86 -4.29 1.11
CA ARG A 72 15.21 -4.89 1.08
C ARG A 72 15.34 -6.06 2.07
N GLU A 73 14.81 -5.93 3.27
CA GLU A 73 14.80 -7.02 4.26
C GLU A 73 13.89 -8.18 3.84
N LEU A 74 12.81 -7.92 3.12
CA LEU A 74 11.87 -8.96 2.63
C LEU A 74 12.40 -9.74 1.43
N PHE A 75 13.25 -9.11 0.59
CA PHE A 75 13.73 -9.71 -0.67
C PHE A 75 15.20 -10.11 -0.67
N GLY A 76 15.90 -9.93 0.46
CA GLY A 76 17.27 -10.39 0.69
C GLY A 76 18.29 -9.63 -0.15
N ASP A 77 19.21 -8.98 0.52
CA ASP A 77 20.47 -8.52 -0.03
C ASP A 77 21.25 -9.75 -0.51
N LEU A 78 21.33 -9.96 -1.81
CA LEU A 78 22.15 -11.00 -2.41
C LEU A 78 23.61 -10.49 -2.41
N GLY A 79 24.22 -10.50 -1.23
CA GLY A 79 25.62 -10.25 -1.04
C GLY A 79 26.47 -11.24 -1.83
N GLU A 80 27.58 -10.76 -2.33
CA GLU A 80 28.64 -11.52 -2.98
C GLU A 80 29.09 -12.66 -2.06
N ASP A 81 28.91 -13.91 -2.51
CA ASP A 81 29.50 -15.07 -1.88
C ASP A 81 31.02 -15.06 -2.14
N ASP A 82 31.77 -14.87 -1.10
CA ASP A 82 33.22 -15.14 -1.05
C ASP A 82 33.50 -16.60 -1.41
N GLU A 83 34.48 -16.77 -2.26
CA GLU A 83 35.08 -18.06 -2.60
C GLU A 83 35.81 -18.65 -1.37
N HIS A 84 35.72 -19.97 -1.25
CA HIS A 84 36.44 -20.90 -0.38
C HIS A 84 35.74 -21.33 0.91
N GLU A 85 35.12 -22.53 0.80
CA GLU A 85 35.47 -23.71 1.60
C GLU A 85 34.62 -24.91 1.15
N GLU A 86 35.32 -25.98 0.74
CA GLU A 86 34.72 -27.28 0.47
C GLU A 86 34.22 -27.94 1.75
N PRO A 87 32.98 -28.46 1.79
CA PRO A 87 32.55 -29.25 2.94
C PRO A 87 33.03 -30.70 2.81
N ALA A 88 33.80 -31.12 3.80
CA ALA A 88 34.25 -32.49 4.00
C ALA A 88 33.09 -33.51 3.97
N GLU A 89 33.28 -34.56 3.20
CA GLU A 89 32.43 -35.76 3.17
C GLU A 89 32.37 -36.43 4.56
N ARG A 90 31.20 -36.38 5.22
CA ARG A 90 30.87 -37.29 6.30
C ARG A 90 30.23 -38.54 5.74
N VAL A 91 31.00 -39.61 5.63
CA VAL A 91 30.53 -40.97 5.40
C VAL A 91 29.75 -41.43 6.64
N LEU A 92 28.45 -41.59 6.49
CA LEU A 92 27.61 -42.33 7.43
C LEU A 92 27.39 -43.74 6.88
N ARG A 93 28.01 -44.71 7.53
CA ARG A 93 27.79 -46.15 7.27
C ARG A 93 26.38 -46.51 7.72
N SER A 94 25.59 -47.13 6.85
CA SER A 94 24.36 -47.83 7.20
C SER A 94 24.61 -49.35 7.26
N PRO A 95 23.92 -50.10 8.14
CA PRO A 95 24.13 -51.54 8.24
C PRO A 95 23.41 -52.28 7.13
N GLU A 96 24.06 -53.32 6.68
CA GLU A 96 23.72 -54.25 5.58
C GLU A 96 22.45 -55.06 5.89
N GLY A 97 21.58 -55.19 4.88
CA GLY A 97 20.55 -56.18 4.75
C GLY A 97 20.43 -56.61 3.28
N PRO A 98 20.14 -57.88 2.95
CA PRO A 98 20.33 -58.46 1.63
C PRO A 98 19.33 -57.92 0.56
N PRO A 99 19.72 -57.86 -0.72
CA PRO A 99 18.92 -57.31 -1.79
C PRO A 99 17.80 -58.27 -2.21
N ARG A 100 16.56 -57.75 -2.25
CA ARG A 100 15.47 -58.45 -2.98
C ARG A 100 15.48 -58.03 -4.43
N VAL A 101 15.73 -59.01 -5.31
CA VAL A 101 15.65 -58.93 -6.75
C VAL A 101 14.16 -58.76 -7.15
N TYR A 102 13.86 -57.67 -7.84
CA TYR A 102 12.58 -57.46 -8.52
C TYR A 102 12.80 -57.53 -10.03
N GLN A 103 12.15 -58.44 -10.73
CA GLN A 103 12.17 -58.53 -12.19
C GLN A 103 11.04 -57.67 -12.77
N PRO A 104 11.27 -56.79 -13.72
CA PRO A 104 10.20 -56.07 -14.39
C PRO A 104 9.78 -56.79 -15.67
N HIS A 105 8.50 -57.04 -15.81
CA HIS A 105 7.87 -57.34 -17.10
C HIS A 105 7.17 -56.07 -17.61
N GLY A 106 7.48 -55.67 -18.83
CA GLY A 106 6.86 -54.58 -19.57
C GLY A 106 7.84 -53.52 -20.07
N GLU A 107 7.94 -53.40 -21.39
CA GLU A 107 8.77 -52.37 -22.05
C GLU A 107 8.32 -50.96 -21.69
N PRO A 108 9.23 -50.02 -21.44
CA PRO A 108 8.84 -48.66 -21.09
C PRO A 108 8.68 -47.85 -22.38
N GLU A 109 7.48 -47.31 -22.59
CA GLU A 109 7.34 -46.11 -23.42
C GLU A 109 8.19 -44.98 -22.81
N GLU A 110 9.12 -44.43 -23.58
CA GLU A 110 9.96 -43.30 -23.18
C GLU A 110 9.10 -42.03 -23.01
N VAL A 111 8.60 -41.83 -21.80
CA VAL A 111 8.15 -40.52 -21.38
C VAL A 111 9.34 -39.82 -20.72
N ASN A 112 9.96 -38.91 -21.42
CA ASN A 112 11.01 -38.02 -20.91
C ASN A 112 10.42 -37.10 -19.82
N VAL A 113 10.30 -37.63 -18.61
CA VAL A 113 9.96 -36.83 -17.42
C VAL A 113 11.27 -36.24 -16.90
N LEU A 114 11.56 -35.01 -17.29
CA LEU A 114 12.61 -34.20 -16.67
C LEU A 114 12.35 -34.12 -15.15
N LYS A 115 13.08 -34.96 -14.39
CA LYS A 115 13.13 -34.87 -12.93
C LYS A 115 13.88 -33.60 -12.52
N LEU A 116 13.17 -32.49 -12.41
CA LEU A 116 13.69 -31.28 -11.77
C LEU A 116 14.05 -31.59 -10.31
N LYS A 117 15.29 -31.26 -9.90
CA LYS A 117 15.70 -31.40 -8.49
C LYS A 117 14.74 -30.60 -7.59
N PRO A 118 14.48 -31.03 -6.33
CA PRO A 118 13.48 -30.40 -5.45
C PRO A 118 13.66 -28.90 -5.22
N THR A 119 14.88 -28.38 -5.38
CA THR A 119 15.24 -26.96 -5.27
C THR A 119 14.80 -26.12 -6.49
N GLN A 120 14.38 -26.74 -7.57
CA GLN A 120 13.97 -26.09 -8.82
C GLN A 120 12.46 -26.10 -9.10
N LYS A 121 11.60 -26.48 -8.15
CA LYS A 121 10.17 -26.18 -8.29
C LYS A 121 10.01 -24.66 -8.25
N SER A 122 10.26 -24.04 -9.40
CA SER A 122 10.13 -22.60 -9.58
C SER A 122 8.70 -22.19 -9.22
N LYS A 123 8.55 -21.38 -8.20
CA LYS A 123 7.35 -20.59 -8.06
C LYS A 123 7.26 -19.74 -9.33
N LYS A 124 6.10 -19.75 -10.00
CA LYS A 124 5.81 -18.95 -11.18
C LYS A 124 6.32 -17.50 -10.96
N GLY A 125 7.19 -17.00 -11.85
CA GLY A 125 7.77 -15.67 -11.76
C GLY A 125 9.10 -15.54 -10.99
N ARG A 126 9.65 -16.59 -10.39
CA ARG A 126 10.98 -16.54 -9.76
C ARG A 126 12.10 -16.53 -10.80
N GLU A 127 13.14 -15.74 -10.55
CA GLU A 127 14.36 -15.77 -11.33
C GLU A 127 14.95 -17.20 -11.36
N LEU A 128 15.31 -17.64 -12.54
CA LEU A 128 15.87 -18.97 -12.77
C LEU A 128 17.40 -18.87 -12.83
N ASN A 129 18.08 -19.79 -12.16
CA ASN A 129 19.55 -19.82 -12.17
C ASN A 129 20.06 -20.54 -13.43
N PRO A 130 20.82 -19.86 -14.34
CA PRO A 130 21.30 -20.42 -15.58
C PRO A 130 22.23 -21.63 -15.42
N LYS A 131 22.87 -21.81 -14.25
CA LYS A 131 23.72 -22.97 -13.95
C LYS A 131 22.98 -24.30 -14.06
N TYR A 132 21.67 -24.30 -13.96
CA TYR A 132 20.84 -25.50 -13.96
C TYR A 132 19.99 -25.67 -15.23
N PHE A 133 20.22 -24.85 -16.26
CA PHE A 133 19.44 -24.91 -17.49
C PHE A 133 19.79 -26.17 -18.29
N SER A 134 18.78 -26.85 -18.78
CA SER A 134 18.89 -27.83 -19.87
C SER A 134 19.34 -27.15 -21.17
N ASN A 135 19.79 -27.91 -22.17
CA ASN A 135 20.18 -27.33 -23.45
C ASN A 135 19.02 -26.58 -24.12
N LEU A 136 17.80 -27.12 -24.04
CA LEU A 136 16.60 -26.47 -24.57
C LEU A 136 16.31 -25.14 -23.87
N GLU A 137 16.44 -25.10 -22.54
CA GLU A 137 16.25 -23.85 -21.78
C GLU A 137 17.33 -22.81 -22.10
N LYS A 138 18.61 -23.26 -22.30
CA LYS A 138 19.69 -22.35 -22.68
C LYS A 138 19.40 -21.68 -24.03
N GLU A 139 18.96 -22.45 -25.03
CA GLU A 139 18.61 -21.92 -26.35
C GLU A 139 17.44 -20.94 -26.26
N ALA A 140 16.36 -21.32 -25.59
CA ALA A 140 15.17 -20.47 -25.43
C ALA A 140 15.49 -19.17 -24.67
N PHE A 141 16.35 -19.22 -23.63
CA PHE A 141 16.72 -18.01 -22.91
C PHE A 141 17.74 -17.17 -23.68
N LEU A 142 18.64 -17.76 -24.48
CA LEU A 142 19.53 -17.00 -25.36
C LEU A 142 18.71 -16.18 -26.37
N GLU A 143 17.73 -16.78 -27.00
CA GLU A 143 16.82 -16.10 -27.92
C GLU A 143 16.07 -14.95 -27.20
N SER A 144 15.53 -15.22 -26.03
CA SER A 144 14.85 -14.21 -25.21
C SER A 144 15.76 -13.06 -24.74
N ASP A 145 17.04 -13.35 -24.45
CA ASP A 145 18.05 -12.34 -24.11
C ASP A 145 18.32 -11.42 -25.32
N MET A 146 18.50 -12.02 -26.52
CA MET A 146 18.71 -11.28 -27.76
C MET A 146 17.51 -10.39 -28.12
N GLU A 147 16.30 -10.92 -28.04
CA GLU A 147 15.07 -10.14 -28.26
C GLU A 147 14.96 -8.98 -27.26
N ASN A 148 15.28 -9.24 -25.98
CA ASN A 148 15.23 -8.19 -24.96
C ASN A 148 16.26 -7.09 -25.23
N TRP A 149 17.49 -7.44 -25.59
CA TRP A 149 18.53 -6.47 -25.98
C TRP A 149 18.13 -5.66 -27.22
N GLN A 150 17.57 -6.31 -28.25
CA GLN A 150 17.12 -5.63 -29.46
C GLN A 150 16.06 -4.55 -29.11
N LYS A 151 15.12 -4.82 -28.19
CA LYS A 151 14.16 -3.82 -27.73
C LYS A 151 14.81 -2.58 -27.14
N HIS A 152 15.96 -2.70 -26.45
CA HIS A 152 16.69 -1.52 -25.93
C HIS A 152 17.24 -0.65 -27.06
N LEU A 153 17.69 -1.27 -28.17
CA LEU A 153 18.17 -0.57 -29.35
C LEU A 153 17.01 0.08 -30.14
N ASP A 154 15.93 -0.67 -30.37
CA ASP A 154 14.75 -0.20 -31.12
C ASP A 154 14.12 1.02 -30.47
N HIS A 155 13.98 1.00 -29.13
CA HIS A 155 13.49 2.13 -28.36
C HIS A 155 14.53 3.25 -28.13
N LYS A 156 15.76 3.09 -28.64
CA LYS A 156 16.88 4.01 -28.39
C LYS A 156 17.12 4.29 -26.92
N ALA A 157 16.87 3.27 -26.07
CA ALA A 157 17.05 3.36 -24.62
C ALA A 157 18.50 3.11 -24.18
N ALA A 158 19.29 2.48 -25.05
CA ALA A 158 20.69 2.19 -24.81
C ALA A 158 21.52 2.51 -26.05
N ARG A 159 22.74 3.03 -25.85
CA ARG A 159 23.72 3.30 -26.90
C ARG A 159 25.04 2.65 -26.56
N VAL A 160 25.57 1.87 -27.51
CA VAL A 160 26.89 1.23 -27.36
C VAL A 160 27.99 2.27 -27.56
N ILE A 161 28.91 2.35 -26.61
CA ILE A 161 30.11 3.18 -26.63
C ILE A 161 31.30 2.25 -26.95
N PRO A 162 31.95 2.39 -28.11
CA PRO A 162 33.02 1.52 -28.49
C PRO A 162 34.24 1.61 -27.55
N PRO A 163 35.11 0.59 -27.49
CA PRO A 163 36.21 0.50 -26.53
C PRO A 163 37.21 1.65 -26.57
N ASP A 164 37.41 2.28 -27.73
CA ASP A 164 38.24 3.47 -27.92
C ASP A 164 37.67 4.67 -27.20
N GLN A 165 36.37 4.93 -27.30
CA GLN A 165 35.67 6.02 -26.64
C GLN A 165 35.35 5.68 -25.17
N ALA A 166 35.14 4.42 -24.81
CA ALA A 166 34.87 3.97 -23.46
C ALA A 166 35.97 4.33 -22.45
N LYS A 167 37.20 4.53 -22.91
CA LYS A 167 38.35 4.93 -22.10
C LYS A 167 38.24 6.39 -21.61
N ASP A 168 37.53 7.22 -22.37
CA ASP A 168 37.36 8.66 -22.09
C ASP A 168 36.18 8.92 -21.16
N VAL A 169 35.35 7.88 -20.88
CA VAL A 169 34.20 8.02 -19.97
C VAL A 169 34.70 8.13 -18.53
N PRO A 170 34.31 9.17 -17.78
CA PRO A 170 34.66 9.32 -16.37
C PRO A 170 34.18 8.09 -15.56
N LYS A 171 35.09 7.57 -14.73
CA LYS A 171 34.78 6.37 -13.92
C LYS A 171 33.60 6.57 -12.98
N GLU A 172 33.41 7.78 -12.54
CA GLU A 172 32.32 8.24 -11.66
C GLU A 172 30.94 8.07 -12.29
N LEU A 173 30.85 8.03 -13.62
CA LEU A 173 29.59 7.84 -14.36
C LEU A 173 29.34 6.38 -14.73
N ILE A 174 30.28 5.46 -14.41
CA ILE A 174 30.21 4.05 -14.75
C ILE A 174 29.76 3.27 -13.52
N LEU A 175 28.65 2.54 -13.63
CA LEU A 175 28.20 1.66 -12.56
C LEU A 175 29.25 0.59 -12.24
N PRO A 176 29.51 0.32 -10.94
CA PRO A 176 30.67 -0.48 -10.51
C PRO A 176 30.59 -1.95 -10.92
N ILE A 177 29.40 -2.54 -11.04
CA ILE A 177 29.22 -3.94 -11.46
C ILE A 177 28.50 -4.04 -12.79
N ASN A 178 28.63 -5.19 -13.44
CA ASN A 178 28.03 -5.46 -14.73
C ASN A 178 26.50 -5.56 -14.62
N SER A 179 25.82 -5.21 -15.71
CA SER A 179 24.42 -5.57 -15.89
C SER A 179 24.25 -7.11 -15.96
N ARG A 180 23.03 -7.58 -15.81
CA ARG A 180 22.70 -9.01 -15.88
C ARG A 180 21.32 -9.25 -16.46
N PHE A 181 21.08 -10.45 -16.94
CA PHE A 181 19.74 -10.86 -17.31
C PHE A 181 19.01 -11.51 -16.13
N VAL A 182 17.82 -11.05 -15.83
CA VAL A 182 16.83 -11.73 -14.98
C VAL A 182 15.97 -12.58 -15.89
N ARG A 183 16.05 -13.91 -15.73
CA ARG A 183 15.40 -14.90 -16.58
C ARG A 183 14.28 -15.60 -15.81
N THR A 184 13.06 -15.61 -16.38
CA THR A 184 11.87 -16.19 -15.77
C THR A 184 11.12 -17.06 -16.78
N ASN A 185 10.41 -18.09 -16.28
CA ASN A 185 9.49 -18.86 -17.12
C ASN A 185 8.06 -18.32 -16.95
N LYS A 186 7.50 -17.74 -18.01
CA LYS A 186 6.11 -17.23 -18.06
C LYS A 186 5.09 -18.26 -18.56
N GLY A 187 5.48 -19.52 -18.77
CA GLY A 187 4.58 -20.60 -19.18
C GLY A 187 3.39 -20.74 -18.20
N LYS A 188 2.18 -20.81 -18.75
CA LYS A 188 0.93 -20.89 -17.94
C LYS A 188 0.61 -22.33 -17.51
N LYS A 189 1.05 -23.32 -18.28
CA LYS A 189 0.81 -24.75 -18.01
C LYS A 189 2.03 -25.38 -17.32
N LYS A 190 1.78 -26.43 -16.52
CA LYS A 190 2.85 -27.19 -15.89
C LYS A 190 3.73 -27.84 -16.95
N GLY A 191 5.05 -27.52 -16.95
CA GLY A 191 5.99 -28.02 -17.94
C GLY A 191 6.11 -27.19 -19.23
N GLU A 192 5.28 -26.18 -19.42
CA GLU A 192 5.41 -25.23 -20.53
C GLU A 192 6.59 -24.28 -20.29
N LEU A 193 7.51 -24.22 -21.23
CA LEU A 193 8.61 -23.25 -21.23
C LEU A 193 8.22 -22.06 -22.10
N LYS A 194 8.04 -20.89 -21.49
CA LYS A 194 7.96 -19.60 -22.15
C LYS A 194 9.04 -18.71 -21.53
N ALA A 195 10.23 -18.75 -22.13
CA ALA A 195 11.37 -17.95 -21.68
C ALA A 195 11.06 -16.47 -21.74
N SER A 196 11.44 -15.74 -20.70
CA SER A 196 11.33 -14.28 -20.63
C SER A 196 12.53 -13.72 -19.89
N SER A 197 13.29 -12.89 -20.59
CA SER A 197 14.50 -12.25 -20.08
C SER A 197 14.31 -10.75 -19.95
N ARG A 198 14.94 -10.15 -18.94
CA ARG A 198 15.04 -8.71 -18.77
C ARG A 198 16.48 -8.34 -18.45
N LEU A 199 17.06 -7.43 -19.24
CA LEU A 199 18.34 -6.81 -18.91
C LEU A 199 18.13 -5.87 -17.73
N VAL A 200 18.85 -6.09 -16.64
CA VAL A 200 18.76 -5.30 -15.40
C VAL A 200 20.10 -4.65 -15.10
N VAL A 201 20.06 -3.36 -14.82
CA VAL A 201 21.21 -2.54 -14.48
C VAL A 201 21.26 -2.36 -12.96
N PRO A 202 22.44 -2.37 -12.31
CA PRO A 202 22.56 -2.27 -10.84
C PRO A 202 22.33 -0.84 -10.32
N GLY A 203 21.11 -0.32 -10.47
CA GLY A 203 20.75 1.06 -10.10
C GLY A 203 20.81 1.34 -8.60
N HIS A 204 20.81 0.31 -7.74
CA HIS A 204 21.03 0.46 -6.30
C HIS A 204 22.43 0.99 -5.96
N LEU A 205 23.38 0.94 -6.91
CA LEU A 205 24.72 1.47 -6.78
C LEU A 205 24.89 2.87 -7.37
N GLN A 206 23.80 3.55 -7.73
CA GLN A 206 23.84 4.92 -8.27
C GLN A 206 24.22 5.98 -7.23
N ASP A 207 24.14 5.68 -5.92
CA ASP A 207 24.48 6.64 -4.85
C ASP A 207 25.94 7.14 -4.90
N GLY A 208 26.82 6.43 -5.59
CA GLY A 208 28.21 6.84 -5.84
C GLY A 208 28.39 7.71 -7.09
N LEU A 209 27.33 7.96 -7.86
CA LEU A 209 27.40 8.81 -9.05
C LEU A 209 27.17 10.28 -8.66
N PRO A 210 27.82 11.23 -9.35
CA PRO A 210 27.57 12.64 -9.16
C PRO A 210 26.08 12.94 -9.34
N GLN A 211 25.46 13.56 -8.33
CA GLN A 211 24.11 14.06 -8.42
C GLN A 211 24.17 15.58 -8.42
N GLU A 212 23.45 16.23 -9.33
CA GLU A 212 23.25 17.67 -9.26
C GLU A 212 22.42 18.02 -8.01
N GLU A 213 22.67 19.18 -7.41
CA GLU A 213 21.86 19.70 -6.31
C GLU A 213 20.40 19.80 -6.76
N GLY A 214 19.53 19.04 -6.09
CA GLY A 214 18.12 18.92 -6.46
C GLY A 214 17.73 17.63 -7.20
N GLY A 215 18.64 16.71 -7.45
CA GLY A 215 18.59 15.40 -8.10
C GLY A 215 17.26 14.96 -8.74
N GLU A 216 17.32 14.19 -9.82
CA GLU A 216 16.11 13.67 -10.49
C GLU A 216 15.19 12.93 -9.49
N ARG A 217 13.91 13.28 -9.49
CA ARG A 217 12.91 12.57 -8.71
C ARG A 217 12.79 11.12 -9.19
N THR A 218 12.76 10.17 -8.26
CA THR A 218 12.67 8.73 -8.54
C THR A 218 11.29 8.15 -8.23
N ASP A 219 10.45 8.91 -7.52
CA ASP A 219 9.11 8.47 -7.11
C ASP A 219 8.17 8.32 -8.31
N ALA A 220 7.49 7.20 -8.40
CA ALA A 220 6.42 6.95 -9.35
C ALA A 220 5.14 6.55 -8.59
N PRO A 221 4.04 7.30 -8.76
CA PRO A 221 2.79 6.98 -8.08
C PRO A 221 2.25 5.61 -8.46
N THR A 222 1.83 4.85 -7.46
CA THR A 222 1.10 3.59 -7.62
C THR A 222 -0.31 3.72 -7.06
N VAL A 223 -1.24 2.93 -7.58
CA VAL A 223 -2.63 3.02 -7.13
C VAL A 223 -2.79 2.40 -5.75
N PRO A 224 -3.29 3.13 -4.75
CA PRO A 224 -3.68 2.53 -3.48
C PRO A 224 -4.99 1.73 -3.63
N GLN A 225 -5.21 0.78 -2.72
CA GLN A 225 -6.42 -0.04 -2.66
C GLN A 225 -7.71 0.78 -2.75
N LEU A 226 -7.82 1.83 -1.94
CA LEU A 226 -8.96 2.75 -1.92
C LEU A 226 -9.28 3.30 -3.31
N GLY A 227 -8.27 3.78 -4.05
CA GLY A 227 -8.47 4.33 -5.39
C GLY A 227 -8.96 3.28 -6.38
N LEU A 228 -8.38 2.06 -6.33
CA LEU A 228 -8.79 0.95 -7.19
C LEU A 228 -10.23 0.53 -6.91
N HIS A 229 -10.60 0.35 -5.64
CA HIS A 229 -11.96 -0.03 -5.24
C HIS A 229 -12.99 1.06 -5.59
N MET A 230 -12.65 2.33 -5.36
CA MET A 230 -13.50 3.47 -5.72
C MET A 230 -13.88 3.47 -7.20
N ILE A 231 -12.90 3.27 -8.07
CA ILE A 231 -13.13 3.20 -9.52
C ILE A 231 -14.02 2.04 -9.90
N MET A 232 -13.85 0.87 -9.27
CA MET A 232 -14.69 -0.31 -9.53
C MET A 232 -16.14 -0.08 -9.10
N ILE A 233 -16.37 0.58 -7.96
CA ILE A 233 -17.71 0.93 -7.49
C ILE A 233 -18.36 1.93 -8.44
N ILE A 234 -17.63 2.97 -8.85
CA ILE A 234 -18.18 3.98 -9.77
C ILE A 234 -18.46 3.36 -11.15
N ALA A 235 -17.57 2.48 -11.66
CA ALA A 235 -17.78 1.78 -12.92
C ALA A 235 -19.02 0.87 -12.86
N ALA A 236 -19.18 0.10 -11.76
CA ALA A 236 -20.37 -0.71 -11.51
C ALA A 236 -21.65 0.15 -11.48
N SER A 237 -21.62 1.27 -10.74
CA SER A 237 -22.76 2.18 -10.57
C SER A 237 -23.17 2.91 -11.85
N LYS A 238 -22.20 3.20 -12.74
CA LYS A 238 -22.45 3.80 -14.05
C LYS A 238 -22.70 2.78 -15.16
N ASN A 239 -22.65 1.48 -14.81
CA ASN A 239 -22.72 0.38 -15.78
C ASN A 239 -21.65 0.52 -16.88
N TRP A 240 -20.44 0.99 -16.51
CA TRP A 240 -19.32 1.09 -17.44
C TRP A 240 -18.54 -0.23 -17.45
N ARG A 241 -18.18 -0.66 -18.65
CA ARG A 241 -17.39 -1.87 -18.81
C ARG A 241 -15.96 -1.64 -18.36
N LEU A 242 -15.46 -2.50 -17.44
CA LEU A 242 -14.07 -2.49 -17.01
C LEU A 242 -13.18 -3.11 -18.08
N ARG A 243 -12.09 -2.45 -18.40
CA ARG A 243 -11.06 -2.87 -19.36
C ARG A 243 -9.68 -2.70 -18.78
N SER A 244 -8.73 -3.50 -19.25
CA SER A 244 -7.32 -3.36 -18.89
C SER A 244 -6.43 -3.45 -20.12
N PHE A 245 -5.22 -2.88 -20.01
CA PHE A 245 -4.14 -3.08 -20.97
C PHE A 245 -2.78 -3.04 -20.27
N ASP A 246 -1.77 -3.70 -20.89
CA ASP A 246 -0.39 -3.77 -20.43
C ASP A 246 0.53 -3.10 -21.45
N VAL A 247 1.36 -2.16 -21.01
CA VAL A 247 2.32 -1.44 -21.87
C VAL A 247 3.63 -2.21 -21.92
N SER A 248 3.87 -2.89 -23.03
CA SER A 248 5.11 -3.64 -23.22
C SER A 248 6.33 -2.73 -23.21
N SER A 249 7.36 -3.11 -22.44
CA SER A 249 8.64 -2.38 -22.33
C SER A 249 8.46 -0.92 -21.87
N ALA A 250 7.54 -0.65 -20.96
CA ALA A 250 7.14 0.69 -20.51
C ALA A 250 8.34 1.61 -20.16
N PHE A 251 9.32 1.11 -19.40
CA PHE A 251 10.48 1.94 -19.03
C PHE A 251 11.30 2.39 -20.24
N LEU A 252 11.43 1.57 -21.27
CA LEU A 252 12.17 1.92 -22.49
C LEU A 252 11.44 2.98 -23.34
N ARG A 253 10.16 3.20 -23.07
CA ARG A 253 9.31 4.19 -23.75
C ARG A 253 9.31 5.55 -23.05
N GLY A 254 9.92 5.65 -21.85
CA GLY A 254 10.07 6.90 -21.12
C GLY A 254 10.83 7.97 -21.89
N ASP A 255 10.86 9.17 -21.36
CA ASP A 255 11.66 10.28 -21.90
C ASP A 255 13.16 10.02 -21.67
N ASN A 256 14.02 10.78 -22.35
CA ASN A 256 15.45 10.68 -22.19
C ASN A 256 15.85 11.09 -20.77
N MET A 257 16.92 10.46 -20.28
CA MET A 257 17.52 10.79 -18.99
C MET A 257 18.31 12.09 -19.09
N GLU A 258 18.26 12.90 -18.04
CA GLU A 258 19.12 14.07 -17.88
C GLU A 258 20.50 13.66 -17.33
N THR A 259 20.53 12.71 -16.40
CA THR A 259 21.76 12.18 -15.79
C THR A 259 22.46 11.19 -16.71
N GLU A 260 23.76 11.39 -16.93
CA GLU A 260 24.58 10.44 -17.69
C GLU A 260 24.97 9.23 -16.86
N ILE A 261 24.55 8.03 -17.31
CA ILE A 261 24.86 6.76 -16.66
C ILE A 261 25.41 5.79 -17.71
N TYR A 262 26.54 5.19 -17.37
CA TYR A 262 27.17 4.14 -18.17
C TYR A 262 27.25 2.86 -17.38
N PHE A 263 27.09 1.73 -18.08
CA PHE A 263 27.18 0.41 -17.46
C PHE A 263 27.87 -0.59 -18.36
N ARG A 264 28.37 -1.67 -17.76
CA ARG A 264 29.01 -2.75 -18.49
C ARG A 264 27.98 -3.79 -18.93
N PRO A 265 28.19 -4.43 -20.11
CA PRO A 265 27.34 -5.54 -20.54
C PRO A 265 27.38 -6.69 -19.53
N PRO A 266 26.41 -7.63 -19.57
CA PRO A 266 26.47 -8.86 -18.81
C PRO A 266 27.78 -9.64 -19.08
N LYS A 267 28.23 -10.48 -18.14
CA LYS A 267 29.46 -11.29 -18.30
C LYS A 267 29.44 -12.18 -19.53
N GLU A 268 28.25 -12.65 -19.92
CA GLU A 268 28.04 -13.45 -21.13
C GLU A 268 28.07 -12.62 -22.43
N GLY A 269 28.19 -11.31 -22.34
CA GLY A 269 28.18 -10.40 -23.49
C GLY A 269 26.79 -10.05 -24.02
N LEU A 270 26.72 -9.19 -25.03
CA LEU A 270 25.52 -8.80 -25.77
C LEU A 270 25.80 -8.81 -27.27
N PRO A 271 24.83 -9.20 -28.12
CA PRO A 271 25.00 -9.14 -29.56
C PRO A 271 25.37 -7.75 -30.07
N GLY A 272 26.42 -7.64 -30.88
CA GLY A 272 26.88 -6.39 -31.47
C GLY A 272 27.61 -5.46 -30.49
N VAL A 273 27.91 -5.90 -29.27
CA VAL A 273 28.67 -5.13 -28.28
C VAL A 273 30.09 -5.71 -28.17
N PRO A 274 31.13 -4.97 -28.60
CA PRO A 274 32.52 -5.44 -28.52
C PRO A 274 32.98 -5.58 -27.06
N GLU A 275 33.97 -6.45 -26.84
CA GLU A 275 34.63 -6.56 -25.54
C GLU A 275 35.31 -5.23 -25.16
N GLY A 276 35.14 -4.79 -23.91
CA GLY A 276 35.63 -3.52 -23.42
C GLY A 276 34.74 -2.31 -23.75
N ALA A 277 33.63 -2.49 -24.47
CA ALA A 277 32.65 -1.45 -24.70
C ALA A 277 31.85 -1.11 -23.42
N LEU A 278 31.34 0.11 -23.34
CA LEU A 278 30.36 0.53 -22.37
C LEU A 278 29.00 0.71 -23.05
N ILE A 279 27.95 0.75 -22.25
CA ILE A 279 26.60 1.07 -22.69
C ILE A 279 26.16 2.31 -21.96
N LYS A 280 25.76 3.35 -22.71
CA LYS A 280 25.10 4.55 -22.14
C LYS A 280 23.60 4.28 -22.04
N ALA A 281 23.02 4.50 -20.87
CA ALA A 281 21.57 4.56 -20.71
C ALA A 281 21.08 5.91 -21.23
N GLU A 282 20.25 5.89 -22.28
CA GLU A 282 19.63 7.11 -22.83
C GLU A 282 18.24 7.32 -22.26
N LYS A 283 17.56 6.23 -21.82
CA LYS A 283 16.23 6.24 -21.20
C LYS A 283 16.20 5.32 -19.98
N GLY A 284 15.05 5.24 -19.33
CA GLY A 284 14.83 4.31 -18.23
C GLY A 284 15.08 2.85 -18.66
N ILE A 285 15.97 2.15 -17.95
CA ILE A 285 16.22 0.71 -18.09
C ILE A 285 15.90 0.04 -16.76
N PHE A 286 15.44 -1.22 -16.79
CA PHE A 286 15.14 -1.96 -15.56
C PHE A 286 16.33 -1.97 -14.58
N GLY A 287 16.05 -1.63 -13.33
CA GLY A 287 17.02 -1.51 -12.25
C GLY A 287 17.51 -0.08 -11.99
N LEU A 288 17.40 0.86 -12.94
CA LEU A 288 17.69 2.26 -12.69
C LEU A 288 16.59 2.89 -11.82
N ARG A 289 16.96 3.65 -10.80
CA ARG A 289 16.02 4.28 -9.85
C ARG A 289 15.06 5.27 -10.53
N VAL A 290 15.53 5.98 -11.52
CA VAL A 290 14.76 7.00 -12.26
C VAL A 290 13.78 6.40 -13.27
N ALA A 291 13.98 5.14 -13.69
CA ALA A 291 13.19 4.53 -14.76
C ALA A 291 11.66 4.54 -14.52
N PRO A 292 11.15 4.22 -13.31
CA PRO A 292 9.71 4.31 -13.04
C PRO A 292 9.16 5.73 -13.18
N ARG A 293 9.94 6.74 -12.76
CA ARG A 293 9.55 8.16 -12.85
C ARG A 293 9.49 8.66 -14.29
N LEU A 294 10.52 8.36 -15.09
CA LEU A 294 10.55 8.75 -16.50
C LEU A 294 9.37 8.15 -17.27
N TRP A 295 9.08 6.89 -17.04
CA TRP A 295 7.90 6.25 -17.62
C TRP A 295 6.60 6.91 -17.17
N TYR A 296 6.43 7.10 -15.85
CA TYR A 296 5.22 7.73 -15.31
C TYR A 296 5.00 9.14 -15.90
N THR A 297 6.06 9.96 -16.01
CA THR A 297 5.98 11.30 -16.57
C THR A 297 5.54 11.24 -18.03
N LYS A 298 6.10 10.32 -18.82
CA LYS A 298 5.71 10.10 -20.21
C LYS A 298 4.25 9.64 -20.34
N ALA A 299 3.85 8.64 -19.54
CA ALA A 299 2.47 8.14 -19.56
C ALA A 299 1.47 9.22 -19.17
N LYS A 300 1.80 10.02 -18.13
CA LYS A 300 0.98 11.16 -17.71
C LYS A 300 0.81 12.18 -18.84
N SER A 301 1.90 12.58 -19.52
CA SER A 301 1.83 13.54 -20.64
C SER A 301 0.91 13.01 -21.75
N VAL A 302 1.05 11.76 -22.15
CA VAL A 302 0.20 11.15 -23.18
C VAL A 302 -1.28 11.14 -22.78
N LEU A 303 -1.57 10.84 -21.51
CA LEU A 303 -2.93 10.88 -20.99
C LEU A 303 -3.49 12.31 -20.98
N GLU A 304 -2.70 13.30 -20.53
CA GLU A 304 -3.12 14.71 -20.50
C GLU A 304 -3.34 15.27 -21.91
N ASP A 305 -2.49 14.92 -22.88
CA ASP A 305 -2.65 15.28 -24.28
C ASP A 305 -3.91 14.66 -24.93
N ALA A 306 -4.32 13.47 -24.43
CA ALA A 306 -5.56 12.81 -24.83
C ALA A 306 -6.81 13.29 -24.06
N GLY A 307 -6.69 14.36 -23.26
CA GLY A 307 -7.78 15.03 -22.55
C GLY A 307 -8.05 14.51 -21.13
N TRP A 308 -7.25 13.56 -20.63
CA TRP A 308 -7.38 13.07 -19.26
C TRP A 308 -6.76 14.05 -18.26
N ARG A 309 -7.34 14.12 -17.07
CA ARG A 309 -6.85 14.93 -15.98
C ARG A 309 -6.45 14.04 -14.80
N GLN A 310 -5.26 14.21 -14.31
CA GLN A 310 -4.77 13.57 -13.10
C GLN A 310 -5.52 14.07 -11.85
N LEU A 311 -5.86 13.18 -10.92
CA LEU A 311 -6.37 13.60 -9.61
C LEU A 311 -5.25 14.18 -8.75
N ALA A 312 -5.57 15.22 -8.00
CA ALA A 312 -4.65 15.79 -7.01
C ALA A 312 -4.52 14.87 -5.78
N THR A 313 -5.62 14.26 -5.36
CA THR A 313 -5.67 13.34 -4.22
C THR A 313 -4.98 12.01 -4.49
N LEU A 314 -5.08 11.48 -5.72
CA LEU A 314 -4.50 10.20 -6.15
C LEU A 314 -3.82 10.34 -7.51
N PRO A 315 -2.51 10.66 -7.55
CA PRO A 315 -1.79 10.92 -8.80
C PRO A 315 -1.75 9.76 -9.81
N SER A 316 -2.01 8.53 -9.37
CA SER A 316 -2.12 7.36 -10.25
C SER A 316 -3.51 7.19 -10.90
N VAL A 317 -4.46 8.07 -10.58
CA VAL A 317 -5.82 8.06 -11.10
C VAL A 317 -6.05 9.24 -12.02
N PHE A 318 -6.68 8.98 -13.17
CA PHE A 318 -7.00 9.96 -14.18
C PHE A 318 -8.50 9.92 -14.49
N ILE A 319 -9.08 11.08 -14.74
CA ILE A 319 -10.49 11.23 -15.12
C ILE A 319 -10.60 11.90 -16.48
N LEU A 320 -11.60 11.48 -17.26
CA LEU A 320 -11.97 12.13 -18.51
C LEU A 320 -13.37 12.74 -18.37
N ARG A 321 -13.51 14.00 -18.73
CA ARG A 321 -14.79 14.71 -18.75
C ARG A 321 -15.19 15.07 -20.15
N SER A 322 -16.51 15.05 -20.43
CA SER A 322 -17.01 15.52 -21.74
C SER A 322 -16.68 17.01 -21.92
N THR A 323 -16.33 17.38 -23.14
CA THR A 323 -15.99 18.76 -23.49
C THR A 323 -17.20 19.70 -23.38
N SER A 324 -18.41 19.20 -23.69
CA SER A 324 -19.63 19.99 -23.71
C SER A 324 -20.28 20.19 -22.33
N GLU A 325 -20.39 19.11 -21.54
CA GLU A 325 -21.18 19.08 -20.29
C GLU A 325 -20.31 18.99 -19.03
N GLN A 326 -18.99 18.85 -19.19
CA GLN A 326 -18.04 18.64 -18.08
C GLN A 326 -18.39 17.45 -17.17
N ARG A 327 -19.28 16.56 -17.62
CA ARG A 327 -19.63 15.34 -16.88
C ARG A 327 -18.54 14.29 -17.00
N LEU A 328 -18.37 13.49 -15.96
CA LEU A 328 -17.44 12.36 -15.93
C LEU A 328 -17.86 11.31 -16.98
N ILE A 329 -16.99 11.00 -17.94
CA ILE A 329 -17.18 10.01 -19.00
C ILE A 329 -16.15 8.90 -19.01
N GLY A 330 -15.05 9.04 -18.26
CA GLY A 330 -14.00 8.01 -18.17
C GLY A 330 -13.20 8.09 -16.89
N LEU A 331 -12.73 6.93 -16.45
CA LEU A 331 -11.82 6.69 -15.33
C LEU A 331 -10.66 5.81 -15.79
N LEU A 332 -9.44 6.13 -15.39
CA LEU A 332 -8.25 5.34 -15.67
C LEU A 332 -7.34 5.31 -14.45
N VAL A 333 -6.83 4.12 -14.14
CA VAL A 333 -5.79 3.88 -13.13
C VAL A 333 -4.54 3.43 -13.84
N LEU A 334 -3.42 4.05 -13.52
CA LEU A 334 -2.10 3.63 -13.98
C LEU A 334 -1.31 3.00 -12.82
N HIS A 335 -0.79 1.80 -13.04
CA HIS A 335 0.11 1.13 -12.09
C HIS A 335 1.33 0.60 -12.83
N VAL A 336 2.36 1.42 -12.92
CA VAL A 336 3.58 1.17 -13.72
C VAL A 336 3.20 0.94 -15.19
N ASP A 337 3.26 -0.30 -15.67
CA ASP A 337 2.95 -0.73 -17.04
C ASP A 337 1.50 -1.23 -17.23
N ASP A 338 0.82 -1.55 -16.14
CA ASP A 338 -0.59 -1.98 -16.15
C ASP A 338 -1.54 -0.78 -16.04
N ALA A 339 -2.59 -0.76 -16.86
CA ALA A 339 -3.67 0.20 -16.76
C ALA A 339 -5.04 -0.48 -16.65
N LEU A 340 -5.90 0.06 -15.77
CA LEU A 340 -7.30 -0.31 -15.66
C LEU A 340 -8.14 0.91 -15.99
N HIS A 341 -9.14 0.76 -16.86
CA HIS A 341 -9.99 1.88 -17.25
C HIS A 341 -11.44 1.47 -17.47
N ALA A 342 -12.34 2.45 -17.36
CA ALA A 342 -13.75 2.30 -17.65
C ALA A 342 -14.31 3.64 -18.12
N GLY A 343 -15.30 3.61 -19.01
CA GLY A 343 -15.94 4.82 -19.48
C GLY A 343 -16.96 4.53 -20.57
N GLN A 344 -17.60 5.59 -21.06
CA GLN A 344 -18.65 5.49 -22.04
C GLN A 344 -18.74 6.74 -22.92
N GLY A 345 -19.12 6.54 -24.17
CA GLY A 345 -19.37 7.60 -25.16
C GLY A 345 -18.23 7.78 -26.14
N LYS A 346 -18.53 8.49 -27.24
CA LYS A 346 -17.61 8.64 -28.38
C LYS A 346 -16.30 9.33 -27.97
N GLU A 347 -16.36 10.41 -27.19
CA GLU A 347 -15.18 11.15 -26.74
C GLU A 347 -14.21 10.24 -25.93
N TYR A 348 -14.77 9.35 -25.08
CA TYR A 348 -13.98 8.38 -24.34
C TYR A 348 -13.33 7.33 -25.27
N GLU A 349 -14.08 6.74 -26.19
CA GLU A 349 -13.55 5.72 -27.11
C GLU A 349 -12.48 6.31 -28.05
N ASP A 350 -12.67 7.53 -28.55
CA ASP A 350 -11.72 8.24 -29.42
C ASP A 350 -10.41 8.54 -28.64
N SER A 351 -10.52 9.03 -27.39
CA SER A 351 -9.38 9.26 -26.52
C SER A 351 -8.61 7.98 -26.21
N MET A 352 -9.30 6.91 -25.83
CA MET A 352 -8.67 5.61 -25.57
C MET A 352 -7.98 5.05 -26.81
N LYS A 353 -8.59 5.18 -27.99
CA LYS A 353 -7.96 4.76 -29.25
C LYS A 353 -6.65 5.51 -29.50
N THR A 354 -6.61 6.80 -29.22
CA THR A 354 -5.39 7.62 -29.31
C THR A 354 -4.29 7.10 -28.40
N ILE A 355 -4.61 6.84 -27.13
CA ILE A 355 -3.65 6.32 -26.13
C ILE A 355 -3.12 4.95 -26.54
N LEU A 356 -4.02 4.02 -26.92
CA LEU A 356 -3.66 2.67 -27.33
C LEU A 356 -2.77 2.65 -28.58
N ASN A 357 -2.98 3.59 -29.51
CA ASN A 357 -2.13 3.74 -30.70
C ASN A 357 -0.76 4.31 -30.35
N ILE A 358 -0.68 5.36 -29.49
CA ILE A 358 0.60 5.96 -29.09
C ILE A 358 1.47 4.94 -28.36
N PHE A 359 0.90 4.11 -27.48
CA PHE A 359 1.63 3.07 -26.77
C PHE A 359 1.77 1.77 -27.56
N GLU A 360 1.21 1.70 -28.79
CA GLU A 360 1.26 0.52 -29.67
C GLU A 360 0.77 -0.74 -28.94
N ILE A 361 -0.35 -0.64 -28.22
CA ILE A 361 -0.91 -1.75 -27.48
C ILE A 361 -1.62 -2.71 -28.44
N PRO A 362 -1.14 -3.94 -28.59
CA PRO A 362 -1.80 -4.93 -29.45
C PRO A 362 -3.09 -5.45 -28.81
N ASP A 363 -3.99 -6.00 -29.63
CA ASP A 363 -5.32 -6.42 -29.17
C ASP A 363 -5.26 -7.59 -28.16
N ASP A 364 -4.26 -8.47 -28.26
CA ASP A 364 -4.05 -9.57 -27.32
C ASP A 364 -3.59 -9.11 -25.92
N LYS A 365 -3.24 -7.84 -25.78
CA LYS A 365 -2.89 -7.17 -24.53
C LYS A 365 -4.00 -6.31 -23.95
N ARG A 366 -5.19 -6.35 -24.56
CA ARG A 366 -6.38 -5.64 -24.13
C ARG A 366 -7.39 -6.66 -23.62
N GLU A 367 -7.84 -6.49 -22.41
CA GLU A 367 -8.78 -7.40 -21.78
C GLU A 367 -10.03 -6.64 -21.31
N GLU A 368 -11.18 -7.29 -21.30
CA GLU A 368 -12.45 -6.69 -20.91
C GLU A 368 -13.28 -7.62 -20.03
N GLY A 369 -13.82 -7.08 -18.94
CA GLY A 369 -14.79 -7.73 -18.05
C GLY A 369 -14.29 -8.90 -17.23
N ASN A 370 -13.30 -9.65 -17.72
CA ASN A 370 -12.69 -10.77 -16.99
C ASN A 370 -11.19 -10.82 -17.28
N PHE A 371 -10.41 -10.39 -16.33
CA PHE A 371 -8.95 -10.25 -16.48
C PHE A 371 -8.22 -10.33 -15.13
N SER A 372 -6.88 -10.36 -15.19
CA SER A 372 -6.03 -10.28 -14.01
C SER A 372 -5.38 -8.90 -13.93
N PHE A 373 -5.51 -8.24 -12.79
CA PHE A 373 -4.89 -6.94 -12.54
C PHE A 373 -4.20 -6.95 -11.19
N LEU A 374 -2.89 -6.67 -11.16
CA LEU A 374 -2.07 -6.67 -9.95
C LEU A 374 -2.21 -7.95 -9.10
N GLY A 375 -2.25 -9.12 -9.75
CA GLY A 375 -2.37 -10.42 -9.08
C GLY A 375 -3.78 -10.78 -8.59
N ARG A 376 -4.77 -9.93 -8.84
CA ARG A 376 -6.19 -10.16 -8.54
C ARG A 376 -6.91 -10.62 -9.80
N ALA A 377 -7.76 -11.63 -9.72
CA ALA A 377 -8.70 -11.95 -10.77
C ALA A 377 -9.94 -11.07 -10.59
N ILE A 378 -10.26 -10.27 -11.60
CA ILE A 378 -11.38 -9.34 -11.64
C ILE A 378 -12.40 -9.86 -12.63
N THR A 379 -13.66 -9.96 -12.22
CA THR A 379 -14.77 -10.38 -13.08
C THR A 379 -15.94 -9.43 -12.90
N GLN A 380 -16.35 -8.77 -13.97
CA GLN A 380 -17.54 -7.94 -13.98
C GLN A 380 -18.75 -8.77 -14.41
N GLN A 381 -19.76 -8.79 -13.56
CA GLN A 381 -20.99 -9.55 -13.76
C GLN A 381 -21.97 -8.84 -14.73
N PRO A 382 -22.98 -9.55 -15.26
CA PRO A 382 -24.00 -8.96 -16.14
C PRO A 382 -24.83 -7.84 -15.48
N ASP A 383 -24.98 -7.86 -14.17
CA ASP A 383 -25.65 -6.81 -13.38
C ASP A 383 -24.78 -5.57 -13.13
N GLY A 384 -23.56 -5.53 -13.68
CA GLY A 384 -22.59 -4.48 -13.53
C GLY A 384 -21.70 -4.64 -12.29
N SER A 385 -22.04 -5.51 -11.34
CA SER A 385 -21.21 -5.73 -10.14
C SER A 385 -19.83 -6.28 -10.50
N VAL A 386 -18.82 -5.94 -9.67
CA VAL A 386 -17.43 -6.34 -9.88
C VAL A 386 -17.01 -7.27 -8.77
N HIS A 387 -16.50 -8.43 -9.13
CA HIS A 387 -16.03 -9.46 -8.21
C HIS A 387 -14.51 -9.60 -8.29
N ILE A 388 -13.85 -9.67 -7.13
CA ILE A 388 -12.39 -9.81 -7.03
C ILE A 388 -12.04 -11.03 -6.19
N THR A 389 -11.12 -11.84 -6.70
CA THR A 389 -10.57 -12.98 -5.96
C THR A 389 -9.07 -13.11 -6.16
N MET A 390 -8.40 -13.72 -5.17
CA MET A 390 -6.99 -14.09 -5.23
C MET A 390 -6.80 -15.62 -5.15
N GLN A 391 -7.79 -16.39 -5.63
CA GLN A 391 -7.73 -17.86 -5.62
C GLN A 391 -6.45 -18.39 -6.27
N ASN A 392 -6.14 -17.95 -7.51
CA ASN A 392 -4.95 -18.38 -8.25
C ASN A 392 -3.64 -18.09 -7.49
N TYR A 393 -3.57 -16.95 -6.80
CA TYR A 393 -2.40 -16.59 -5.99
C TYR A 393 -2.26 -17.55 -4.80
N LEU A 394 -3.34 -17.80 -4.06
CA LEU A 394 -3.33 -18.67 -2.88
C LEU A 394 -3.06 -20.13 -3.22
N ASP A 395 -3.46 -20.61 -4.41
CA ASP A 395 -3.20 -21.98 -4.84
C ASP A 395 -1.69 -22.27 -4.92
N ASP A 396 -0.89 -21.28 -5.30
CA ASP A 396 0.56 -21.37 -5.39
C ASP A 396 1.27 -21.25 -4.02
N VAL A 397 0.61 -20.74 -2.98
CA VAL A 397 1.19 -20.57 -1.65
C VAL A 397 1.33 -21.93 -0.93
N GLN A 398 2.57 -22.26 -0.53
CA GLN A 398 2.88 -23.52 0.14
C GLN A 398 2.96 -23.36 1.67
N PRO A 399 2.53 -24.37 2.45
CA PRO A 399 2.71 -24.37 3.88
C PRO A 399 4.19 -24.56 4.26
N ILE A 400 4.57 -24.07 5.44
CA ILE A 400 5.87 -24.34 6.06
C ILE A 400 5.91 -25.81 6.48
N PHE A 401 6.99 -26.51 6.13
CA PHE A 401 7.17 -27.89 6.55
C PHE A 401 7.66 -27.95 8.00
N VAL A 402 6.84 -28.50 8.89
CA VAL A 402 7.18 -28.70 10.30
C VAL A 402 7.13 -30.21 10.60
N THR A 403 8.27 -30.80 11.00
CA THR A 403 8.37 -32.22 11.32
C THR A 403 7.56 -32.60 12.56
N LYS A 404 7.20 -33.89 12.70
CA LYS A 404 6.45 -34.37 13.88
C LYS A 404 7.18 -34.08 15.21
N PRO A 405 8.51 -34.34 15.35
CA PRO A 405 9.24 -33.99 16.57
C PRO A 405 9.21 -32.50 16.89
N ARG A 406 9.34 -31.64 15.86
CA ARG A 406 9.27 -30.17 16.01
C ARG A 406 7.90 -29.71 16.51
N ARG A 407 6.81 -30.34 16.01
CA ARG A 407 5.45 -30.03 16.46
C ARG A 407 5.17 -30.44 17.89
N ALA A 408 5.83 -31.49 18.39
CA ALA A 408 5.65 -31.95 19.77
C ALA A 408 6.18 -30.94 20.81
N ASP A 409 7.19 -30.11 20.42
CA ASP A 409 7.72 -29.05 21.27
C ASP A 409 7.40 -27.68 20.62
N SER A 410 6.17 -27.27 20.73
CA SER A 410 5.66 -26.04 20.09
C SER A 410 6.21 -24.76 20.72
N GLN A 411 6.76 -24.80 21.92
CA GLN A 411 7.31 -23.64 22.61
C GLN A 411 8.79 -23.39 22.27
N GLN A 412 9.43 -24.31 21.56
CA GLN A 412 10.82 -24.14 21.15
C GLN A 412 10.94 -22.98 20.13
N ALA A 413 11.96 -22.14 20.31
CA ALA A 413 12.24 -21.04 19.41
C ALA A 413 12.48 -21.54 17.97
N VAL A 414 12.07 -20.74 16.99
CA VAL A 414 12.32 -21.02 15.58
C VAL A 414 13.81 -20.86 15.25
N THR A 415 14.32 -21.68 14.34
CA THR A 415 15.64 -21.49 13.73
C THR A 415 15.61 -20.30 12.76
N SER A 416 16.78 -19.79 12.35
CA SER A 416 16.88 -18.70 11.37
C SER A 416 16.18 -19.05 10.05
N SER A 417 16.32 -20.29 9.56
CA SER A 417 15.64 -20.77 8.36
C SER A 417 14.12 -20.81 8.53
N GLU A 418 13.63 -21.36 9.66
CA GLU A 418 12.19 -21.39 9.96
C GLU A 418 11.61 -19.99 10.12
N LYS A 419 12.39 -19.04 10.69
CA LYS A 419 11.99 -17.62 10.77
C LYS A 419 11.83 -17.01 9.40
N THR A 420 12.76 -17.26 8.47
CA THR A 420 12.67 -16.79 7.10
C THR A 420 11.45 -17.36 6.36
N GLU A 421 11.17 -18.66 6.55
CA GLU A 421 9.96 -19.30 5.99
C GLU A 421 8.68 -18.73 6.61
N LEU A 422 8.68 -18.44 7.92
CA LEU A 422 7.56 -17.79 8.61
C LEU A 422 7.29 -16.40 8.03
N MET A 423 8.31 -15.57 7.94
CA MET A 423 8.20 -14.21 7.37
C MET A 423 7.71 -14.25 5.91
N SER A 424 8.22 -15.19 5.12
CA SER A 424 7.79 -15.37 3.72
C SER A 424 6.31 -15.78 3.62
N LEU A 425 5.84 -16.74 4.42
CA LEU A 425 4.44 -17.16 4.40
C LEU A 425 3.51 -16.06 4.91
N VAL A 426 3.88 -15.43 6.04
CA VAL A 426 3.07 -14.35 6.62
C VAL A 426 3.01 -13.13 5.69
N GLY A 427 4.09 -12.80 4.98
CA GLY A 427 4.10 -11.76 3.95
C GLY A 427 3.12 -12.06 2.80
N GLN A 428 3.10 -13.31 2.31
CA GLN A 428 2.15 -13.75 1.29
C GLN A 428 0.69 -13.68 1.78
N LEU A 429 0.45 -14.07 3.03
CA LEU A 429 -0.88 -13.97 3.66
C LEU A 429 -1.29 -12.51 3.91
N ALA A 430 -0.34 -11.63 4.27
CA ALA A 430 -0.60 -10.21 4.46
C ALA A 430 -1.07 -9.54 3.16
N TRP A 431 -0.50 -9.93 2.02
CA TRP A 431 -0.96 -9.47 0.71
C TRP A 431 -2.43 -9.84 0.47
N VAL A 432 -2.80 -11.11 0.68
CA VAL A 432 -4.18 -11.57 0.51
C VAL A 432 -5.14 -10.96 1.53
N ALA A 433 -4.70 -10.85 2.79
CA ALA A 433 -5.49 -10.23 3.86
C ALA A 433 -5.82 -8.77 3.55
N ARG A 434 -4.85 -8.03 2.98
CA ARG A 434 -5.02 -6.64 2.58
C ARG A 434 -5.93 -6.49 1.37
N GLU A 435 -5.85 -7.42 0.40
CA GLU A 435 -6.46 -7.22 -0.91
C GLU A 435 -7.87 -7.78 -1.04
N THR A 436 -8.17 -8.92 -0.37
CA THR A 436 -9.46 -9.60 -0.57
C THR A 436 -10.04 -10.31 0.64
N LEU A 437 -9.25 -10.63 1.68
CA LEU A 437 -9.69 -11.44 2.81
C LEU A 437 -9.50 -10.73 4.17
N PRO A 438 -10.32 -9.73 4.50
CA PRO A 438 -10.26 -9.06 5.81
C PRO A 438 -10.37 -10.04 6.99
N GLN A 439 -11.02 -11.20 6.81
CA GLN A 439 -11.25 -12.20 7.85
C GLN A 439 -9.98 -12.80 8.45
N ILE A 440 -8.83 -12.70 7.77
CA ILE A 440 -7.54 -13.18 8.29
C ILE A 440 -6.59 -12.03 8.69
N ALA A 441 -7.03 -10.77 8.59
CA ALA A 441 -6.15 -9.63 8.79
C ALA A 441 -5.60 -9.53 10.22
N PHE A 442 -6.41 -9.87 11.22
CA PHE A 442 -5.96 -9.86 12.61
C PHE A 442 -4.88 -10.93 12.87
N GLU A 443 -5.13 -12.19 12.46
CA GLU A 443 -4.16 -13.27 12.69
C GLU A 443 -2.82 -13.01 11.97
N VAL A 444 -2.87 -12.40 10.79
CA VAL A 444 -1.66 -11.98 10.06
C VAL A 444 -0.93 -10.88 10.81
N SER A 445 -1.64 -9.84 11.27
CA SER A 445 -1.06 -8.75 12.07
C SER A 445 -0.45 -9.24 13.38
N ASP A 446 -1.11 -10.17 14.08
CA ASP A 446 -0.58 -10.78 15.31
C ASP A 446 0.68 -11.61 15.04
N LEU A 447 0.72 -12.39 13.95
CA LEU A 447 1.92 -13.13 13.55
C LEU A 447 3.09 -12.22 13.22
N GLN A 448 2.86 -11.11 12.51
CA GLN A 448 3.91 -10.11 12.21
C GLN A 448 4.52 -9.52 13.48
N GLN A 449 3.71 -9.23 14.48
CA GLN A 449 4.18 -8.70 15.77
C GLN A 449 5.05 -9.68 16.57
N ARG A 450 5.01 -10.98 16.22
CA ARG A 450 5.71 -12.06 16.95
C ARG A 450 6.99 -12.54 16.28
N PHE A 451 7.41 -12.01 15.14
CA PHE A 451 8.58 -12.50 14.39
C PHE A 451 9.86 -12.59 15.24
N ASN A 452 10.08 -11.65 16.16
CA ASN A 452 11.29 -11.62 16.98
C ASN A 452 11.29 -12.59 18.16
N VAL A 453 10.12 -13.09 18.56
CA VAL A 453 9.93 -14.02 19.67
C VAL A 453 9.24 -15.31 19.22
N ALA A 454 9.26 -15.58 17.90
CA ALA A 454 8.52 -16.68 17.30
C ALA A 454 9.03 -18.04 17.80
N THR A 455 8.08 -18.92 18.02
CA THR A 455 8.26 -20.33 18.37
C THR A 455 7.66 -21.23 17.29
N VAL A 456 7.78 -22.52 17.42
CA VAL A 456 7.13 -23.49 16.52
C VAL A 456 5.61 -23.31 16.51
N ALA A 457 5.01 -22.80 17.58
CA ALA A 457 3.57 -22.50 17.63
C ALA A 457 3.17 -21.48 16.55
N GLU A 458 4.00 -20.45 16.29
CA GLU A 458 3.74 -19.46 15.24
C GLU A 458 3.83 -20.07 13.83
N LEU A 459 4.72 -21.05 13.58
CA LEU A 459 4.77 -21.79 12.31
C LEU A 459 3.45 -22.55 12.08
N ILE A 460 2.98 -23.26 13.13
CA ILE A 460 1.72 -24.01 13.09
C ILE A 460 0.55 -23.04 12.87
N LYS A 461 0.53 -21.91 13.58
CA LYS A 461 -0.50 -20.88 13.44
C LYS A 461 -0.54 -20.32 12.02
N ALA A 462 0.62 -19.97 11.42
CA ALA A 462 0.70 -19.48 10.05
C ALA A 462 0.16 -20.49 9.04
N ASN A 463 0.47 -21.79 9.21
CA ASN A 463 -0.09 -22.85 8.38
C ASN A 463 -1.63 -23.01 8.55
N ASN A 464 -2.15 -22.77 9.74
CA ASN A 464 -3.60 -22.79 9.99
C ASN A 464 -4.29 -21.60 9.31
N VAL A 465 -3.68 -20.40 9.39
CA VAL A 465 -4.19 -19.22 8.68
C VAL A 465 -4.17 -19.44 7.17
N LEU A 466 -3.11 -20.04 6.61
CA LEU A 466 -3.08 -20.39 5.18
C LEU A 466 -4.22 -21.36 4.81
N ARG A 467 -4.46 -22.39 5.60
CA ARG A 467 -5.54 -23.35 5.36
C ARG A 467 -6.90 -22.68 5.40
N ARG A 468 -7.10 -21.77 6.36
CA ARG A 468 -8.31 -20.96 6.48
C ARG A 468 -8.48 -20.03 5.29
N ALA A 469 -7.42 -19.31 4.88
CA ALA A 469 -7.43 -18.43 3.72
C ALA A 469 -7.83 -19.18 2.44
N LYS A 470 -7.24 -20.37 2.19
CA LYS A 470 -7.59 -21.23 1.04
C LYS A 470 -9.06 -21.69 1.07
N LYS A 471 -9.63 -21.90 2.25
CA LYS A 471 -11.06 -22.22 2.39
C LYS A 471 -11.94 -21.00 2.13
N LEU A 472 -11.57 -19.85 2.71
CA LEU A 472 -12.35 -18.61 2.59
C LEU A 472 -12.39 -18.07 1.15
N VAL A 473 -11.25 -18.04 0.45
CA VAL A 473 -11.20 -17.49 -0.92
C VAL A 473 -12.09 -18.23 -1.91
N ALA A 474 -12.35 -19.52 -1.67
CA ALA A 474 -13.26 -20.33 -2.49
C ALA A 474 -14.75 -19.96 -2.27
N SER A 475 -15.11 -19.43 -1.11
CA SER A 475 -16.50 -19.12 -0.72
C SER A 475 -16.80 -17.64 -0.56
N ASN A 476 -15.77 -16.80 -0.39
CA ASN A 476 -15.91 -15.36 -0.17
C ASN A 476 -15.17 -14.59 -1.26
N VAL A 477 -15.93 -13.91 -2.08
CA VAL A 477 -15.44 -13.03 -3.13
C VAL A 477 -15.68 -11.59 -2.67
N LEU A 478 -14.68 -10.73 -2.77
CA LEU A 478 -14.88 -9.30 -2.54
C LEU A 478 -15.71 -8.76 -3.70
N LYS A 479 -16.83 -8.10 -3.36
CA LYS A 479 -17.78 -7.61 -4.37
C LYS A 479 -17.93 -6.10 -4.27
N PHE A 480 -18.10 -5.47 -5.42
CA PHE A 480 -18.52 -4.07 -5.53
C PHE A 480 -19.83 -4.01 -6.28
N LEU A 481 -20.86 -3.59 -5.57
CA LEU A 481 -22.22 -3.49 -6.08
C LEU A 481 -22.53 -2.07 -6.54
N PRO A 482 -23.40 -1.88 -7.54
CA PRO A 482 -23.87 -0.57 -7.95
C PRO A 482 -24.53 0.19 -6.80
N LEU A 483 -24.29 1.51 -6.74
CA LEU A 483 -24.89 2.44 -5.80
C LEU A 483 -25.51 3.63 -6.56
N ASP A 484 -26.46 4.31 -5.95
CA ASP A 484 -26.88 5.63 -6.40
C ASP A 484 -25.78 6.64 -6.05
N LEU A 485 -25.04 7.10 -7.05
CA LEU A 485 -23.94 8.05 -6.87
C LEU A 485 -24.39 9.46 -6.51
N GLN A 486 -25.72 9.75 -6.55
CA GLN A 486 -26.29 11.02 -6.09
C GLN A 486 -26.61 11.02 -4.60
N ASP A 487 -26.68 9.84 -3.99
CA ASP A 487 -27.01 9.65 -2.56
C ASP A 487 -25.92 8.80 -1.87
N VAL A 488 -24.66 9.25 -1.90
CA VAL A 488 -23.55 8.52 -1.31
C VAL A 488 -23.32 8.96 0.14
N THR A 489 -23.13 7.97 1.00
CA THR A 489 -22.68 8.12 2.40
C THR A 489 -21.45 7.23 2.61
N PHE A 490 -20.39 7.81 3.14
CA PHE A 490 -19.23 7.06 3.61
C PHE A 490 -19.41 6.67 5.08
N VAL A 491 -18.92 5.48 5.43
CA VAL A 491 -19.04 4.95 6.78
C VAL A 491 -17.68 4.49 7.29
N SER A 492 -17.33 4.98 8.48
CA SER A 492 -16.20 4.49 9.28
C SER A 492 -16.72 3.56 10.36
N VAL A 493 -16.29 2.29 10.34
CA VAL A 493 -16.55 1.34 11.45
C VAL A 493 -15.23 1.07 12.14
N THR A 494 -15.13 1.38 13.42
CA THR A 494 -13.89 1.27 14.20
C THR A 494 -14.10 0.58 15.53
N ASP A 495 -13.11 -0.23 15.94
CA ASP A 495 -13.03 -0.89 17.24
C ASP A 495 -11.56 -0.96 17.68
N ALA A 496 -11.32 -1.13 18.99
CA ALA A 496 -9.99 -1.34 19.52
C ALA A 496 -9.94 -2.34 20.67
N SER A 497 -9.00 -3.27 20.63
CA SER A 497 -8.68 -4.11 21.78
C SER A 497 -7.54 -3.47 22.59
N PHE A 498 -7.81 -3.15 23.86
CA PHE A 498 -6.86 -2.50 24.75
C PHE A 498 -5.92 -3.51 25.41
N ALA A 499 -4.60 -3.33 25.26
CA ALA A 499 -3.54 -4.06 25.96
C ALA A 499 -3.58 -5.60 25.79
N MET A 500 -4.18 -6.12 24.73
CA MET A 500 -4.36 -7.56 24.51
C MET A 500 -3.25 -8.19 23.65
N GLN A 501 -2.35 -7.39 23.08
CA GLN A 501 -1.28 -7.86 22.21
C GLN A 501 0.03 -8.04 22.96
N LEU A 502 1.02 -8.63 22.28
CA LEU A 502 2.36 -8.85 22.82
C LEU A 502 2.92 -7.57 23.46
N GLY A 503 3.43 -7.68 24.70
CA GLY A 503 3.97 -6.54 25.45
C GLY A 503 2.91 -5.54 25.91
N GLY A 504 1.66 -5.92 26.04
CA GLY A 504 0.57 -5.01 26.46
C GLY A 504 0.18 -3.99 25.39
N ALA A 505 0.48 -4.24 24.12
CA ALA A 505 0.10 -3.36 23.04
C ALA A 505 -1.41 -3.48 22.72
N SER A 506 -1.98 -2.42 22.17
CA SER A 506 -3.38 -2.34 21.73
C SER A 506 -3.47 -2.51 20.22
N GLN A 507 -4.55 -3.12 19.77
CA GLN A 507 -4.84 -3.34 18.34
C GLN A 507 -6.06 -2.51 17.94
N MET A 508 -6.03 -1.89 16.76
CA MET A 508 -7.18 -1.23 16.17
C MET A 508 -7.62 -1.92 14.89
N GLY A 509 -8.94 -1.92 14.69
CA GLY A 509 -9.62 -2.38 13.49
C GLY A 509 -10.37 -1.24 12.83
N LEU A 510 -10.35 -1.22 11.50
CA LEU A 510 -11.05 -0.25 10.67
C LEU A 510 -11.69 -0.94 9.48
N ALA A 511 -12.90 -0.53 9.14
CA ALA A 511 -13.51 -0.71 7.83
C ALA A 511 -14.08 0.63 7.34
N VAL A 512 -13.73 1.01 6.11
CA VAL A 512 -14.31 2.14 5.39
C VAL A 512 -15.29 1.60 4.36
N LEU A 513 -16.55 1.99 4.48
CA LEU A 513 -17.63 1.55 3.60
C LEU A 513 -18.12 2.72 2.73
N MET A 514 -18.60 2.40 1.52
CA MET A 514 -19.34 3.30 0.67
C MET A 514 -20.75 2.75 0.47
N SER A 515 -21.78 3.54 0.79
CA SER A 515 -23.19 3.17 0.81
C SER A 515 -24.07 4.34 0.39
N THR A 516 -25.39 4.26 0.59
CA THR A 516 -26.30 5.40 0.48
C THR A 516 -26.75 5.90 1.87
N SER A 517 -27.45 7.04 1.92
CA SER A 517 -27.96 7.62 3.17
C SER A 517 -28.85 6.66 3.97
N LYS A 518 -29.48 5.70 3.30
CA LYS A 518 -30.35 4.67 3.93
C LYS A 518 -29.65 3.83 4.98
N ILE A 519 -28.29 3.68 4.89
CA ILE A 519 -27.52 2.93 5.88
C ILE A 519 -27.62 3.51 7.30
N LEU A 520 -27.91 4.81 7.40
CA LEU A 520 -28.08 5.50 8.68
C LEU A 520 -29.38 5.14 9.39
N GLU A 521 -30.38 4.69 8.64
CA GLU A 521 -31.72 4.39 9.13
C GLU A 521 -32.04 2.89 9.17
N GLY A 522 -31.39 2.11 8.31
CA GLY A 522 -31.66 0.68 8.17
C GLY A 522 -30.58 -0.09 7.45
N ILE A 523 -30.93 -1.27 7.00
CA ILE A 523 -30.03 -2.14 6.22
C ILE A 523 -29.95 -1.61 4.78
N ASP A 524 -28.73 -1.41 4.29
CA ASP A 524 -28.50 -0.97 2.93
C ASP A 524 -27.31 -1.70 2.29
N THR A 525 -27.16 -1.53 0.98
CA THR A 525 -25.97 -1.99 0.25
C THR A 525 -24.75 -1.18 0.70
N ALA A 526 -23.69 -1.87 1.08
CA ALA A 526 -22.45 -1.25 1.49
C ALA A 526 -21.25 -1.94 0.82
N ASN A 527 -20.41 -1.18 0.15
CA ASN A 527 -19.19 -1.66 -0.47
C ASN A 527 -17.99 -1.40 0.45
N LEU A 528 -17.16 -2.41 0.67
CA LEU A 528 -15.95 -2.31 1.48
C LEU A 528 -14.81 -1.66 0.67
N LEU A 529 -14.51 -0.41 0.95
CA LEU A 529 -13.45 0.34 0.28
C LEU A 529 -12.06 0.02 0.79
N GLU A 530 -11.92 0.04 2.11
CA GLU A 530 -10.65 -0.16 2.80
C GLU A 530 -10.88 -0.81 4.15
N TRP A 531 -9.92 -1.60 4.61
CA TRP A 531 -9.90 -2.16 5.96
C TRP A 531 -8.49 -2.28 6.48
N SER A 532 -8.34 -2.31 7.77
CA SER A 532 -7.04 -2.57 8.39
C SER A 532 -7.19 -3.19 9.78
N SER A 533 -6.20 -4.03 10.11
CA SER A 533 -5.96 -4.54 11.45
C SER A 533 -4.53 -4.24 11.80
N LYS A 534 -4.29 -3.32 12.74
CA LYS A 534 -2.91 -2.90 13.06
C LYS A 534 -2.72 -2.53 14.53
N LYS A 535 -1.49 -2.71 14.99
CA LYS A 535 -1.05 -2.28 16.31
C LYS A 535 -1.17 -0.76 16.44
N ILE A 536 -1.65 -0.27 17.58
CA ILE A 536 -1.56 1.14 17.94
C ILE A 536 -0.12 1.42 18.36
N HIS A 537 0.61 2.23 17.58
CA HIS A 537 2.06 2.46 17.79
C HIS A 537 2.41 3.29 19.02
N ARG A 538 1.44 4.00 19.57
CA ARG A 538 1.63 4.79 20.79
C ARG A 538 1.09 4.05 22.02
N VAL A 539 1.62 4.40 23.19
CA VAL A 539 1.05 3.93 24.46
C VAL A 539 -0.30 4.60 24.69
N VAL A 540 -1.33 3.79 24.84
CA VAL A 540 -2.67 4.21 25.30
C VAL A 540 -2.88 3.71 26.72
N LYS A 541 -3.62 4.46 27.53
CA LYS A 541 -3.73 4.22 28.99
C LYS A 541 -5.09 3.67 29.40
N SER A 542 -6.04 3.60 28.48
CA SER A 542 -7.40 3.15 28.75
C SER A 542 -8.06 2.59 27.49
N THR A 543 -9.13 1.82 27.64
CA THR A 543 -9.97 1.37 26.54
C THR A 543 -10.50 2.57 25.75
N LEU A 544 -10.99 3.62 26.44
CA LEU A 544 -11.45 4.84 25.77
C LEU A 544 -10.36 5.49 24.91
N ALA A 545 -9.09 5.48 25.37
CA ALA A 545 -7.99 6.05 24.59
C ALA A 545 -7.64 5.19 23.36
N ALA A 546 -7.80 3.87 23.44
CA ALA A 546 -7.60 2.98 22.29
C ALA A 546 -8.72 3.18 21.26
N GLU A 547 -9.97 3.23 21.70
CA GLU A 547 -11.15 3.48 20.86
C GLU A 547 -11.12 4.86 20.19
N ALA A 548 -10.73 5.90 20.93
CA ALA A 548 -10.56 7.25 20.39
C ALA A 548 -9.48 7.30 19.30
N ALA A 549 -8.37 6.60 19.52
CA ALA A 549 -7.31 6.50 18.51
C ALA A 549 -7.79 5.78 17.25
N ALA A 550 -8.58 4.72 17.38
CA ALA A 550 -9.18 4.01 16.26
C ALA A 550 -10.19 4.88 15.51
N MET A 551 -11.06 5.60 16.22
CA MET A 551 -12.06 6.49 15.61
C MET A 551 -11.40 7.66 14.86
N SER A 552 -10.42 8.34 15.45
CA SER A 552 -9.67 9.41 14.80
C SER A 552 -9.02 8.92 13.50
N TYR A 553 -8.31 7.79 13.57
CA TYR A 553 -7.71 7.19 12.38
C TYR A 553 -8.77 6.79 11.33
N GLY A 554 -9.88 6.20 11.76
CA GLY A 554 -10.99 5.83 10.87
C GLY A 554 -11.64 7.04 10.22
N PHE A 555 -11.81 8.12 10.96
CA PHE A 555 -12.32 9.38 10.44
C PHE A 555 -11.42 9.95 9.33
N ASP A 556 -10.12 10.06 9.57
CA ASP A 556 -9.13 10.53 8.57
C ASP A 556 -9.21 9.73 7.27
N ARG A 557 -9.26 8.39 7.39
CA ARG A 557 -9.33 7.51 6.20
C ARG A 557 -10.64 7.67 5.43
N THR A 558 -11.74 7.81 6.15
CA THR A 558 -13.08 7.98 5.56
C THR A 558 -13.25 9.36 4.95
N PHE A 559 -12.73 10.38 5.61
CA PHE A 559 -12.68 11.75 5.09
C PHE A 559 -11.89 11.80 3.78
N PHE A 560 -10.70 11.20 3.75
CA PHE A 560 -9.90 11.10 2.53
C PHE A 560 -10.63 10.35 1.40
N ALA A 561 -11.34 9.25 1.71
CA ALA A 561 -12.14 8.53 0.74
C ALA A 561 -13.25 9.41 0.12
N ARG A 562 -13.92 10.21 0.94
CA ARG A 562 -14.91 11.19 0.49
C ARG A 562 -14.29 12.24 -0.43
N GLU A 563 -13.13 12.77 -0.08
CA GLU A 563 -12.43 13.77 -0.91
C GLU A 563 -12.06 13.20 -2.28
N VAL A 564 -11.54 11.97 -2.34
CA VAL A 564 -11.26 11.26 -3.60
C VAL A 564 -12.52 11.12 -4.45
N PHE A 565 -13.62 10.64 -3.85
CA PHE A 565 -14.89 10.49 -4.53
C PHE A 565 -15.41 11.81 -5.09
N THR A 566 -15.33 12.86 -4.30
CA THR A 566 -15.79 14.20 -4.65
C THR A 566 -14.96 14.78 -5.80
N GLU A 567 -13.63 14.61 -5.76
CA GLU A 567 -12.77 15.03 -6.85
C GLU A 567 -13.08 14.27 -8.16
N ILE A 568 -13.38 12.97 -8.07
CA ILE A 568 -13.76 12.17 -9.24
C ILE A 568 -15.08 12.66 -9.85
N LEU A 569 -16.13 12.81 -9.06
CA LEU A 569 -17.47 13.07 -9.58
C LEU A 569 -17.70 14.53 -9.92
N PHE A 570 -17.28 15.43 -9.04
CA PHE A 570 -17.61 16.86 -9.18
C PHE A 570 -16.44 17.70 -9.70
N GLY A 571 -15.22 17.21 -9.59
CA GLY A 571 -13.99 17.86 -10.04
C GLY A 571 -13.60 19.06 -9.17
N ARG A 572 -12.35 19.13 -8.79
CA ARG A 572 -11.77 20.41 -8.33
C ARG A 572 -11.34 21.18 -9.57
N ASP A 573 -12.12 22.16 -9.97
CA ASP A 573 -11.79 22.97 -11.15
C ASP A 573 -10.56 23.87 -10.97
N ARG A 574 -9.95 23.88 -9.79
CA ARG A 574 -8.78 24.69 -9.52
C ARG A 574 -7.62 23.83 -9.06
N ARG A 575 -6.64 23.70 -9.94
CA ARG A 575 -5.31 23.23 -9.55
C ARG A 575 -4.75 24.22 -8.51
N TRP A 576 -4.05 23.72 -7.51
CA TRP A 576 -3.25 24.54 -6.59
C TRP A 576 -2.39 25.60 -7.33
N LYS A 577 -2.03 25.32 -8.59
CA LYS A 577 -1.29 26.23 -9.48
C LYS A 577 -2.13 27.38 -10.03
N ASP A 578 -3.46 27.26 -10.03
CA ASP A 578 -4.37 28.28 -10.58
C ASP A 578 -4.85 29.27 -9.49
N VAL A 579 -4.53 29.00 -8.24
CA VAL A 579 -4.75 29.93 -7.12
C VAL A 579 -3.54 30.86 -7.08
N PRO A 580 -3.73 32.19 -7.21
CA PRO A 580 -2.61 33.12 -7.13
C PRO A 580 -1.84 32.90 -5.82
N PRO A 581 -0.50 32.89 -5.83
CA PRO A 581 0.30 32.76 -4.62
C PRO A 581 -0.02 33.84 -3.56
N SER A 582 -0.66 34.91 -3.98
CA SER A 582 -1.10 36.02 -3.15
C SER A 582 -2.48 35.80 -2.50
N ALA A 583 -3.22 34.75 -2.85
CA ALA A 583 -4.51 34.50 -2.21
C ALA A 583 -4.28 33.92 -0.81
N PRO A 584 -4.82 34.50 0.25
CA PRO A 584 -4.70 33.96 1.59
C PRO A 584 -5.17 32.49 1.62
N MET A 585 -4.41 31.61 2.28
CA MET A 585 -4.72 30.17 2.44
C MET A 585 -6.15 29.95 3.00
N ALA A 586 -6.64 30.88 3.80
CA ALA A 586 -8.01 30.92 4.29
C ALA A 586 -9.08 31.03 3.18
N ILE A 587 -8.78 31.73 2.08
CA ILE A 587 -9.70 31.83 0.93
C ILE A 587 -9.70 30.51 0.15
N GLN A 588 -8.55 29.85 0.09
CA GLN A 588 -8.40 28.53 -0.53
C GLN A 588 -9.22 27.48 0.22
N LEU A 589 -9.12 27.43 1.55
CA LEU A 589 -9.84 26.49 2.42
C LEU A 589 -11.35 26.80 2.52
N THR A 590 -11.76 28.06 2.59
CA THR A 590 -13.19 28.44 2.68
C THR A 590 -13.97 28.29 1.38
N TYR A 591 -13.30 28.43 0.25
CA TYR A 591 -13.95 28.23 -1.06
C TYR A 591 -14.15 26.74 -1.36
N GLU A 592 -13.26 25.89 -0.83
CA GLU A 592 -13.30 24.44 -0.99
C GLU A 592 -14.29 23.77 -0.05
N SER A 593 -14.42 24.19 1.21
CA SER A 593 -15.30 23.59 2.21
C SER A 593 -16.80 23.84 1.97
N GLY A 594 -17.16 24.97 1.37
CA GLY A 594 -18.58 25.37 1.24
C GLY A 594 -19.36 24.60 0.18
N PHE A 595 -18.70 24.02 -0.83
CA PHE A 595 -19.38 23.31 -1.92
C PHE A 595 -19.39 21.77 -1.73
N LEU A 596 -18.41 21.26 -0.99
CA LEU A 596 -18.17 19.82 -0.85
C LEU A 596 -18.90 19.21 0.35
N ASP A 597 -19.15 19.98 1.39
CA ASP A 597 -19.84 19.51 2.61
C ASP A 597 -21.35 19.26 2.39
N GLN A 598 -21.94 19.79 1.30
CA GLN A 598 -23.39 19.83 1.19
C GLN A 598 -24.06 18.52 0.73
N ASN A 599 -23.33 17.53 0.18
CA ASN A 599 -23.98 16.38 -0.46
C ASN A 599 -23.43 14.99 -0.12
N VAL A 600 -22.34 14.84 0.61
CA VAL A 600 -21.75 13.53 0.92
C VAL A 600 -21.50 13.38 2.41
N ALA A 601 -22.34 12.58 3.06
CA ALA A 601 -22.29 12.38 4.52
C ALA A 601 -21.21 11.37 4.93
N ILE A 602 -20.74 11.51 6.18
CA ILE A 602 -19.87 10.53 6.88
C ILE A 602 -20.58 10.04 8.15
N GLY A 603 -20.84 8.74 8.21
CA GLY A 603 -21.27 8.05 9.41
C GLY A 603 -20.08 7.37 10.11
N MET A 604 -20.00 7.50 11.42
CA MET A 604 -18.99 6.82 12.24
C MET A 604 -19.69 5.87 13.21
N ALA A 605 -19.28 4.60 13.20
CA ALA A 605 -19.87 3.57 14.06
C ALA A 605 -18.87 3.11 15.12
N THR A 606 -19.33 3.05 16.37
CA THR A 606 -18.62 2.47 17.51
C THR A 606 -19.59 1.72 18.42
N ASP A 607 -19.17 0.67 19.09
CA ASP A 607 -19.92 0.01 20.16
C ASP A 607 -19.48 0.49 21.55
N CYS A 608 -18.47 1.36 21.62
CA CYS A 608 -17.97 1.96 22.84
C CYS A 608 -18.86 3.13 23.27
N LYS A 609 -19.76 2.87 24.23
CA LYS A 609 -20.71 3.88 24.74
C LYS A 609 -20.03 5.14 25.31
N SER A 610 -18.90 4.97 26.00
CA SER A 610 -18.17 6.11 26.57
C SER A 610 -17.57 7.01 25.48
N LEU A 611 -17.07 6.43 24.38
CA LEU A 611 -16.58 7.18 23.22
C LEU A 611 -17.73 7.96 22.56
N TYR A 612 -18.85 7.27 22.30
CA TYR A 612 -20.07 7.92 21.77
C TYR A 612 -20.52 9.12 22.61
N ASP A 613 -20.60 8.95 23.94
CA ASP A 613 -20.99 10.02 24.84
C ASP A 613 -20.04 11.22 24.84
N VAL A 614 -18.71 10.97 24.69
CA VAL A 614 -17.70 12.03 24.54
C VAL A 614 -17.89 12.79 23.22
N CYS A 615 -18.19 12.10 22.13
CA CYS A 615 -18.37 12.72 20.82
C CYS A 615 -19.60 13.63 20.77
N ILE A 616 -20.75 13.18 21.35
CA ILE A 616 -22.05 13.89 21.19
C ILE A 616 -22.38 14.88 22.28
N ARG A 617 -21.69 14.84 23.44
CA ARG A 617 -21.97 15.74 24.56
C ARG A 617 -20.95 16.87 24.63
N PRO A 618 -21.33 18.13 24.38
CA PRO A 618 -20.41 19.28 24.39
C PRO A 618 -19.62 19.44 25.70
N THR A 619 -20.24 19.07 26.82
CA THR A 619 -19.67 19.22 28.19
C THR A 619 -18.84 17.98 28.62
N SER A 620 -18.86 16.89 27.87
CA SER A 620 -18.13 15.67 28.20
C SER A 620 -16.72 15.75 27.66
N MET A 621 -15.77 16.16 28.51
CA MET A 621 -14.35 16.18 28.14
C MET A 621 -13.63 15.08 28.91
N PRO A 622 -12.82 14.22 28.21
CA PRO A 622 -11.97 13.25 28.87
C PRO A 622 -10.93 13.94 29.75
N THR A 623 -10.61 13.34 30.89
CA THR A 623 -9.52 13.82 31.73
C THR A 623 -8.13 13.64 31.08
N GLU A 624 -8.00 12.68 30.20
CA GLU A 624 -6.82 12.45 29.40
C GLU A 624 -6.77 13.39 28.19
N LYS A 625 -5.93 14.43 28.26
CA LYS A 625 -5.80 15.46 27.20
C LYS A 625 -5.55 14.89 25.81
N ARG A 626 -4.87 13.74 25.71
CA ARG A 626 -4.58 13.11 24.42
C ARG A 626 -5.83 12.60 23.73
N VAL A 627 -6.74 12.00 24.49
CA VAL A 627 -8.05 11.57 23.97
C VAL A 627 -8.85 12.77 23.45
N THR A 628 -8.75 13.90 24.16
CA THR A 628 -9.38 15.14 23.68
C THR A 628 -8.82 15.57 22.33
N LEU A 629 -7.49 15.53 22.16
CA LEU A 629 -6.84 15.90 20.90
C LEU A 629 -7.22 14.95 19.76
N ASP A 630 -7.28 13.64 20.03
CA ASP A 630 -7.67 12.64 19.02
C ASP A 630 -9.10 12.86 18.49
N LEU A 631 -9.98 13.38 19.36
CA LEU A 631 -11.40 13.59 19.01
C LEU A 631 -11.73 15.02 18.62
N LEU A 632 -10.76 15.93 18.68
CA LEU A 632 -11.03 17.37 18.46
C LEU A 632 -11.55 17.62 17.03
N ASP A 633 -10.92 17.01 16.05
CA ASP A 633 -11.32 17.15 14.64
C ASP A 633 -12.69 16.51 14.38
N VAL A 634 -12.90 15.28 14.86
CA VAL A 634 -14.21 14.60 14.78
C VAL A 634 -15.33 15.47 15.39
N ARG A 635 -15.10 16.01 16.58
CA ARG A 635 -16.09 16.87 17.26
C ARG A 635 -16.31 18.18 16.53
N HIS A 636 -15.24 18.78 15.98
CA HIS A 636 -15.36 20.01 15.20
C HIS A 636 -16.32 19.80 14.02
N HIS A 637 -16.16 18.73 13.25
CA HIS A 637 -17.03 18.44 12.12
C HIS A 637 -18.47 18.12 12.56
N LEU A 638 -18.66 17.36 13.66
CA LEU A 638 -19.99 17.07 14.23
C LEU A 638 -20.72 18.35 14.67
N ASP A 639 -20.00 19.31 15.24
CA ASP A 639 -20.59 20.57 15.75
C ASP A 639 -20.90 21.56 14.63
N GLN A 640 -20.04 21.60 13.56
CA GLN A 640 -20.22 22.54 12.44
C GLN A 640 -21.24 22.06 11.41
N HIS A 641 -21.30 20.75 11.18
CA HIS A 641 -22.10 20.14 10.10
C HIS A 641 -22.83 18.87 10.57
N PRO A 642 -23.75 18.98 11.55
CA PRO A 642 -24.41 17.83 12.17
C PRO A 642 -25.29 17.01 11.21
N ASP A 643 -25.70 17.60 10.08
CA ASP A 643 -26.49 16.92 9.05
C ASP A 643 -25.61 16.02 8.15
N HIS A 644 -24.31 16.31 8.10
CA HIS A 644 -23.35 15.58 7.22
C HIS A 644 -22.44 14.64 8.00
N TYR A 645 -22.25 14.86 9.30
CA TYR A 645 -21.41 14.01 10.14
C TYR A 645 -22.20 13.46 11.30
N GLN A 646 -22.19 12.15 11.46
CA GLN A 646 -22.96 11.47 12.50
C GLN A 646 -22.12 10.38 13.15
N VAL A 647 -22.14 10.32 14.48
CA VAL A 647 -21.64 9.18 15.26
C VAL A 647 -22.82 8.31 15.68
N ARG A 648 -22.70 7.02 15.49
CA ARG A 648 -23.68 6.01 15.86
C ARG A 648 -23.09 5.05 16.88
N TRP A 649 -23.78 4.87 17.99
CA TRP A 649 -23.50 3.79 18.92
C TRP A 649 -24.29 2.57 18.51
N ILE A 650 -23.58 1.55 18.00
CA ILE A 650 -24.18 0.30 17.49
C ILE A 650 -24.03 -0.81 18.52
N PRO A 651 -24.87 -1.89 18.45
CA PRO A 651 -24.69 -3.06 19.29
C PRO A 651 -23.36 -3.77 18.99
N THR A 652 -22.68 -4.29 20.01
CA THR A 652 -21.45 -5.11 19.83
C THR A 652 -21.70 -6.31 18.91
N THR A 653 -22.92 -6.88 18.94
CA THR A 653 -23.31 -7.98 18.03
C THR A 653 -23.39 -7.59 16.55
N ALA A 654 -23.36 -6.29 16.25
CA ALA A 654 -23.31 -5.75 14.88
C ALA A 654 -21.93 -5.16 14.52
N MET A 655 -20.93 -5.24 15.42
CA MET A 655 -19.61 -4.69 15.20
C MET A 655 -18.85 -5.47 14.13
N LEU A 656 -18.74 -4.87 12.95
CA LEU A 656 -18.13 -5.49 11.77
C LEU A 656 -16.64 -5.78 11.96
N VAL A 657 -15.94 -4.91 12.68
CA VAL A 657 -14.47 -4.93 12.79
C VAL A 657 -13.93 -5.61 14.04
N ASP A 658 -14.77 -6.19 14.87
CA ASP A 658 -14.34 -7.04 15.99
C ASP A 658 -13.34 -8.13 15.56
N ALA A 659 -13.59 -8.73 14.39
CA ALA A 659 -12.69 -9.71 13.77
C ALA A 659 -11.32 -9.15 13.36
N LEU A 660 -11.15 -7.83 13.34
CA LEU A 660 -9.92 -7.14 13.00
C LEU A 660 -9.13 -6.70 14.23
N THR A 661 -9.68 -6.84 15.45
CA THR A 661 -9.04 -6.38 16.70
C THR A 661 -8.67 -7.51 17.64
N LYS A 662 -9.32 -8.66 17.51
CA LYS A 662 -9.14 -9.81 18.40
C LYS A 662 -9.37 -11.13 17.69
N HIS A 663 -8.86 -12.21 18.27
CA HIS A 663 -9.16 -13.55 17.78
C HIS A 663 -10.59 -13.93 18.17
N LEU A 664 -11.45 -14.06 17.17
CA LEU A 664 -12.84 -14.49 17.37
C LEU A 664 -13.02 -15.88 16.78
N PRO A 665 -13.58 -16.82 17.56
CA PRO A 665 -13.99 -18.13 17.05
C PRO A 665 -15.15 -18.01 16.03
N ASP A 666 -16.02 -17.02 16.22
CA ASP A 666 -17.15 -16.70 15.36
C ASP A 666 -16.94 -15.32 14.72
N GLN A 667 -16.89 -15.29 13.39
CA GLN A 667 -16.77 -14.07 12.58
C GLN A 667 -18.01 -13.84 11.69
N THR A 668 -19.16 -14.37 12.12
CA THR A 668 -20.41 -14.37 11.34
C THR A 668 -20.80 -12.98 10.83
N VAL A 669 -20.59 -11.93 11.60
CA VAL A 669 -20.91 -10.53 11.19
C VAL A 669 -20.12 -10.15 9.95
N LEU A 670 -18.79 -10.31 9.99
CA LEU A 670 -17.91 -9.99 8.86
C LEU A 670 -18.15 -10.94 7.67
N GLU A 671 -18.35 -12.23 7.93
CA GLU A 671 -18.60 -13.23 6.88
C GLU A 671 -19.94 -12.97 6.17
N ASN A 672 -20.99 -12.65 6.89
CA ASN A 672 -22.30 -12.29 6.29
C ASN A 672 -22.19 -10.99 5.50
N PHE A 673 -21.51 -10.00 6.04
CA PHE A 673 -21.24 -8.75 5.31
C PHE A 673 -20.51 -9.02 3.97
N MET A 674 -19.44 -9.84 3.98
CA MET A 674 -18.70 -10.19 2.77
C MET A 674 -19.53 -11.00 1.75
N LYS A 675 -20.54 -11.76 2.20
CA LYS A 675 -21.45 -12.49 1.33
C LYS A 675 -22.53 -11.62 0.73
N GLU A 676 -23.10 -10.69 1.51
CA GLU A 676 -24.31 -9.97 1.17
C GLU A 676 -24.07 -8.54 0.74
N ASN A 677 -22.92 -7.94 1.10
CA ASN A 677 -22.63 -6.51 0.96
C ASN A 677 -23.74 -5.63 1.57
N LYS A 678 -24.27 -6.03 2.72
CA LYS A 678 -25.31 -5.30 3.44
C LYS A 678 -24.88 -4.96 4.85
N TYR A 679 -25.14 -3.73 5.26
CA TYR A 679 -24.84 -3.26 6.60
C TYR A 679 -25.85 -2.23 7.08
N SER A 680 -25.85 -1.92 8.38
CA SER A 680 -26.75 -0.95 9.00
C SER A 680 -26.05 -0.25 10.14
N LEU A 681 -26.23 1.06 10.23
CA LEU A 681 -25.82 1.88 11.38
C LEU A 681 -26.95 2.09 12.39
N ARG A 682 -27.87 1.13 12.49
CA ARG A 682 -28.96 1.25 13.46
C ARG A 682 -28.41 1.34 14.88
N GLU A 683 -28.84 2.37 15.59
CA GLU A 683 -28.43 2.60 16.99
C GLU A 683 -28.82 1.44 17.91
N ASP A 684 -28.04 1.25 18.98
CA ASP A 684 -28.34 0.27 20.03
C ASP A 684 -29.71 0.59 20.68
N PRO A 685 -30.65 -0.36 20.77
CA PRO A 685 -31.95 -0.17 21.37
C PRO A 685 -31.90 0.43 22.79
N ARG A 686 -30.86 0.09 23.57
CA ARG A 686 -30.63 0.65 24.91
C ARG A 686 -30.50 2.18 24.93
N LEU A 687 -30.08 2.79 23.82
CA LEU A 687 -30.00 4.23 23.70
C LEU A 687 -31.41 4.88 23.64
N GLU A 688 -32.34 4.26 22.94
CA GLU A 688 -33.71 4.71 22.81
C GLU A 688 -34.45 4.59 24.12
N GLU A 689 -34.25 3.48 24.83
CA GLU A 689 -34.79 3.31 26.21
C GLU A 689 -34.23 4.35 27.17
N ALA A 690 -32.93 4.64 27.14
CA ALA A 690 -32.34 5.68 27.98
C ALA A 690 -32.84 7.09 27.63
N ARG A 691 -33.07 7.38 26.34
CA ARG A 691 -33.68 8.65 25.88
C ARG A 691 -35.12 8.77 26.34
N GLN A 692 -35.92 7.71 26.28
CA GLN A 692 -37.29 7.69 26.77
C GLN A 692 -37.34 7.92 28.27
N LYS A 693 -36.55 7.21 29.06
CA LYS A 693 -36.43 7.37 30.49
C LYS A 693 -36.05 8.81 30.88
N ALA A 694 -35.06 9.39 30.20
CA ALA A 694 -34.62 10.76 30.43
C ALA A 694 -35.72 11.78 30.07
N ARG A 695 -36.56 11.51 29.06
CA ARG A 695 -37.73 12.35 28.72
C ARG A 695 -38.81 12.27 29.79
N GLU A 696 -39.06 11.07 30.31
CA GLU A 696 -40.02 10.85 31.40
C GLU A 696 -39.57 11.53 32.71
N ASP A 697 -38.30 11.38 33.07
CA ASP A 697 -37.72 12.05 34.26
C ASP A 697 -37.78 13.57 34.14
N ARG A 698 -37.57 14.15 32.97
CA ARG A 698 -37.73 15.60 32.71
C ARG A 698 -39.20 16.03 32.82
N LYS A 699 -40.13 15.22 32.31
CA LYS A 699 -41.58 15.49 32.46
C LYS A 699 -42.01 15.43 33.91
N ASN A 700 -41.52 14.47 34.68
CA ASN A 700 -41.84 14.32 36.09
C ASN A 700 -41.26 15.47 36.93
N LYS A 701 -40.01 15.86 36.71
CA LYS A 701 -39.37 17.03 37.34
C LYS A 701 -40.10 18.34 37.02
N ARG A 702 -40.64 18.51 35.81
CA ARG A 702 -41.47 19.67 35.43
C ARG A 702 -42.85 19.66 36.10
N LYS A 703 -43.45 18.48 36.33
CA LYS A 703 -44.72 18.35 37.05
C LYS A 703 -44.55 18.67 38.52
N THR A 704 -43.49 18.18 39.15
CA THR A 704 -43.19 18.47 40.56
C THR A 704 -42.91 19.96 40.80
N LYS A 705 -42.18 20.61 39.87
CA LYS A 705 -41.89 22.06 39.93
C LYS A 705 -43.13 22.96 39.68
N LYS A 706 -44.22 22.44 39.14
CA LYS A 706 -45.48 23.16 38.96
C LYS A 706 -46.48 22.98 40.14
N GLN A 707 -46.16 22.00 41.01
CA GLN A 707 -47.01 21.73 42.22
C GLN A 707 -46.39 22.29 43.49
N THR A 708 -45.17 22.78 43.46
CA THR A 708 -44.50 23.61 44.45
C THR A 708 -44.52 25.07 43.96
#